data_c48a1d06bd0c8d6168f314f51ef58baf
#
_entry.id   c48a1d06bd0c8d6168f314f51ef58baf
#
_cell.length_a   1.000
_cell.length_b   1.000
_cell.length_c   1.000
_cell.angle_alpha   90.00
_cell.angle_beta   90.00
_cell.angle_gamma   90.00
#
_symmetry.space_group_name_H-M   'P 1'
#
loop_
_entity.id
_entity.type
_entity.pdbx_description
1 polymer ?
#
loop_
_entity_poly.entity_id
_entity_poly.type
_entity_poly.pdbx_seq_one_letter_code
_entity_poly.pdbx_strand_id
1 'polypeptide(L)'
;MRTARKVNEAFLASSPFASPGTLASIRGALNFEGKPIWKTNSLRQPGGGLGVNSSPPTVRPQPVSPTLDAQDDALLPSTEVDLEAHIHELLSPPDTSTGILPGAHLSMDDNLGYTVYAVESDFSGEDNPLTDLHSFNAWSGSVDEPTFSQAMRGPDRDAWLGAVNKELAMLRAMGTWDSVPVDLPRDRKALLSKWVLLIKRDDEGRVIKYKARLVARGDMQVEGLDYTETFSATVRQASVRAILALAAQNGWLLQQFDVSSAYLHGVLKEEVYLRQPPGFGDDSNPSGVLRLRKSLYGLCQAGHEWNELLHATLVAFGMTRTGSDHGVYFINKDGESLILAIHVDDGLVASSSPELSKSLEAFLQSKFDVAAFEPAGIFLGLRITQNLSSGTVSVDQRGVTAGYVVEYLGEKVSPVSTPCDPKLHLVAATAAEAAALDPSTPYRAAIGALLWLSLSTRPDIAFAVSVVGRHSASPGVAHWTAVKRIFRYLAGTPHYGLLYTKSEGLIGVFDAFSDADHAGDHDSRKSTSGFVVRMAGAAISWLARLQKSVSISTTEAEYMGLSACAMEVVWLRALFSELGFCQPAATLIRGDNMGSISLAKHPTAHQRTKHIAIHYHFTRDKVTTKEVVLQWIPTADMVADVMTKGLDAGKHKGFSADCGLTDVLREGEC
;
A
#
# COMPACT_ATOMS: atom_id res chain seq x y z
N MET A 1 -9.22 -21.22 22.13
CA MET A 1 -8.05 -21.47 22.99
C MET A 1 -7.46 -22.88 22.91
N ARG A 2 -8.23 -23.98 22.93
CA ARG A 2 -7.65 -25.34 22.78
C ARG A 2 -7.16 -25.63 21.37
N THR A 3 -7.77 -25.07 20.34
CA THR A 3 -7.39 -25.29 18.92
C THR A 3 -6.13 -24.52 18.53
N ALA A 4 -6.02 -23.25 18.94
CA ALA A 4 -4.83 -22.43 18.72
C ALA A 4 -3.57 -23.01 19.39
N ARG A 5 -3.74 -23.69 20.53
CA ARG A 5 -2.65 -24.37 21.23
C ARG A 5 -2.14 -25.59 20.48
N LYS A 6 -3.04 -26.36 19.85
CA LYS A 6 -2.64 -27.53 19.03
C LYS A 6 -1.92 -27.14 17.75
N VAL A 7 -2.32 -26.02 17.12
CA VAL A 7 -1.67 -25.48 15.91
C VAL A 7 -0.25 -24.98 16.23
N ASN A 8 -0.07 -24.26 17.34
CA ASN A 8 1.27 -23.80 17.77
C ASN A 8 2.20 -24.98 18.18
N GLU A 9 1.66 -26.01 18.83
CA GLU A 9 2.45 -27.20 19.17
C GLU A 9 2.84 -28.02 17.94
N ALA A 10 1.99 -28.07 16.92
CA ALA A 10 2.28 -28.73 15.64
C ALA A 10 3.31 -27.94 14.80
N PHE A 11 3.24 -26.61 14.80
CA PHE A 11 4.19 -25.74 14.09
C PHE A 11 5.60 -25.81 14.70
N LEU A 12 5.71 -25.85 16.03
CA LEU A 12 7.00 -26.00 16.72
C LEU A 12 7.62 -27.40 16.56
N ALA A 13 6.79 -28.43 16.42
CA ALA A 13 7.25 -29.80 16.20
C ALA A 13 7.73 -30.08 14.76
N SER A 14 7.30 -29.26 13.79
CA SER A 14 7.68 -29.41 12.37
C SER A 14 8.88 -28.55 11.94
N SER A 15 9.48 -27.77 12.85
CA SER A 15 10.64 -26.92 12.54
C SER A 15 11.93 -27.73 12.50
N PRO A 16 12.68 -27.74 11.40
CA PRO A 16 13.93 -28.52 11.27
C PRO A 16 15.08 -28.01 12.15
N PHE A 17 14.89 -26.91 12.90
CA PHE A 17 15.90 -26.29 13.77
C PHE A 17 15.63 -26.43 15.27
N ALA A 18 14.59 -27.17 15.69
CA ALA A 18 14.27 -27.35 17.11
C ALA A 18 14.92 -28.63 17.67
N SER A 19 15.98 -28.49 18.47
CA SER A 19 16.52 -29.59 19.24
C SER A 19 15.61 -29.92 20.45
N PRO A 20 15.61 -31.18 20.97
CA PRO A 20 14.79 -31.56 22.12
C PRO A 20 15.02 -30.70 23.39
N GLY A 21 16.22 -30.15 23.56
CA GLY A 21 16.57 -29.28 24.69
C GLY A 21 15.92 -27.86 24.59
N THR A 22 15.71 -27.34 23.41
CA THR A 22 15.11 -26.04 23.20
C THR A 22 13.62 -26.04 23.54
N LEU A 23 12.93 -27.14 23.24
CA LEU A 23 11.51 -27.31 23.57
C LEU A 23 11.26 -27.46 25.09
N ALA A 24 12.17 -28.04 25.83
CA ALA A 24 12.09 -28.16 27.29
C ALA A 24 12.31 -26.81 27.97
N SER A 25 13.23 -25.97 27.47
CA SER A 25 13.51 -24.62 27.98
C SER A 25 12.31 -23.68 27.77
N ILE A 26 11.63 -23.75 26.63
CA ILE A 26 10.46 -22.91 26.34
C ILE A 26 9.26 -23.30 27.22
N ARG A 27 9.09 -24.60 27.53
CA ARG A 27 8.00 -25.06 28.42
C ARG A 27 8.15 -24.61 29.87
N GLY A 28 9.39 -24.42 30.35
CA GLY A 28 9.68 -23.96 31.70
C GLY A 28 9.55 -22.44 31.91
N ALA A 29 9.54 -21.66 30.84
CA ALA A 29 9.55 -20.20 30.89
C ALA A 29 8.16 -19.53 30.86
N LEU A 30 7.08 -20.27 30.64
CA LEU A 30 5.72 -19.74 30.52
C LEU A 30 4.81 -20.26 31.64
N ASN A 31 4.02 -19.36 32.24
CA ASN A 31 2.95 -19.76 33.16
C ASN A 31 1.70 -20.25 32.40
N PHE A 32 0.68 -20.68 33.13
CA PHE A 32 -0.57 -21.24 32.58
C PHE A 32 -1.34 -20.26 31.68
N GLU A 33 -1.05 -18.95 31.76
CA GLU A 33 -1.69 -17.89 30.96
C GLU A 33 -0.81 -17.41 29.81
N GLY A 34 0.37 -18.03 29.59
CA GLY A 34 1.29 -17.65 28.53
C GLY A 34 2.14 -16.41 28.79
N LYS A 35 2.22 -15.95 30.04
CA LYS A 35 3.06 -14.80 30.44
C LYS A 35 4.38 -15.26 31.05
N PRO A 36 5.52 -14.58 30.80
CA PRO A 36 6.81 -14.95 31.38
C PRO A 36 6.82 -14.68 32.89
N ILE A 37 7.39 -15.63 33.66
CA ILE A 37 7.56 -15.53 35.11
C ILE A 37 8.96 -15.04 35.41
N TRP A 38 9.09 -13.77 35.75
CA TRP A 38 10.33 -13.20 36.29
C TRP A 38 10.21 -13.10 37.82
N LYS A 39 11.02 -13.83 38.57
CA LYS A 39 11.17 -13.65 40.01
C LYS A 39 12.07 -12.46 40.29
N THR A 40 11.52 -11.41 40.82
CA THR A 40 12.28 -10.33 41.46
C THR A 40 12.86 -10.83 42.80
N ASN A 41 14.13 -11.09 42.83
CA ASN A 41 14.85 -11.26 44.12
C ASN A 41 15.23 -9.87 44.66
N SER A 42 14.49 -9.43 45.65
CA SER A 42 14.90 -8.33 46.52
C SER A 42 15.98 -8.83 47.49
N LEU A 43 17.24 -8.45 47.28
CA LEU A 43 18.27 -8.59 48.29
C LEU A 43 18.41 -7.28 49.06
N ARG A 44 18.11 -7.35 50.36
CA ARG A 44 18.39 -6.35 51.38
C ARG A 44 19.90 -6.13 51.48
N GLN A 45 20.29 -4.88 51.57
CA GLN A 45 21.61 -4.49 52.09
C GLN A 45 21.69 -4.69 53.62
N PRO A 46 22.90 -4.92 54.17
CA PRO A 46 23.36 -4.11 55.27
C PRO A 46 24.76 -3.53 55.06
N GLY A 47 24.97 -2.39 55.62
CA GLY A 47 26.09 -1.48 55.44
C GLY A 47 27.37 -1.84 56.20
N GLY A 48 28.38 -1.00 55.97
CA GLY A 48 29.55 -0.84 56.82
C GLY A 48 30.89 -0.80 56.10
N GLY A 49 31.43 0.33 55.77
CA GLY A 49 32.60 0.98 56.35
C GLY A 49 34.00 0.69 55.76
N LEU A 50 34.58 1.78 55.26
CA LEU A 50 36.00 2.17 55.35
C LEU A 50 37.13 1.44 54.58
N GLY A 51 37.76 2.16 53.63
CA GLY A 51 39.21 2.39 53.78
C GLY A 51 40.13 2.05 52.61
N VAL A 52 40.62 3.09 51.93
CA VAL A 52 42.04 3.34 51.52
C VAL A 52 42.70 2.58 50.35
N ASN A 53 43.01 3.38 49.33
CA ASN A 53 44.21 3.45 48.45
C ASN A 53 44.96 2.21 47.94
N SER A 54 45.14 2.13 46.64
CA SER A 54 46.42 2.34 45.92
C SER A 54 46.37 1.84 44.45
N SER A 55 46.89 2.65 43.54
CA SER A 55 47.08 2.40 42.11
C SER A 55 48.47 1.76 41.86
N PRO A 56 48.97 1.59 40.61
CA PRO A 56 49.09 0.32 39.87
C PRO A 56 50.57 -0.17 39.72
N PRO A 57 50.86 -1.13 38.92
CA PRO A 57 51.70 -0.81 37.77
C PRO A 57 51.42 -1.60 36.47
N THR A 58 51.68 -0.90 35.36
CA THR A 58 51.86 -1.29 33.99
C THR A 58 52.95 -2.33 33.78
N VAL A 59 52.72 -3.31 32.89
CA VAL A 59 53.77 -4.03 32.15
C VAL A 59 53.30 -4.28 30.73
N ARG A 60 54.09 -3.82 29.75
CA ARG A 60 53.98 -4.22 28.31
C ARG A 60 54.82 -5.47 28.08
N PRO A 61 54.46 -6.34 27.16
CA PRO A 61 55.37 -7.28 26.52
C PRO A 61 55.64 -6.95 25.05
N GLN A 62 56.84 -7.29 24.62
CA GLN A 62 57.35 -7.26 23.27
C GLN A 62 57.22 -8.64 22.58
N PRO A 63 57.49 -8.71 21.23
CA PRO A 63 56.98 -9.72 20.34
C PRO A 63 57.99 -10.86 20.07
N VAL A 64 57.45 -12.00 19.63
CA VAL A 64 58.27 -13.07 19.02
C VAL A 64 57.57 -13.59 17.76
N SER A 65 58.26 -13.58 16.63
CA SER A 65 58.00 -14.30 15.37
C SER A 65 59.16 -15.30 15.13
N PRO A 66 59.17 -16.07 14.05
CA PRO A 66 58.32 -17.20 13.64
C PRO A 66 59.16 -18.46 13.44
N THR A 67 58.56 -19.60 13.23
CA THR A 67 59.19 -20.72 12.44
C THR A 67 58.13 -21.48 11.67
N LEU A 68 58.42 -21.70 10.39
CA LEU A 68 57.78 -22.63 9.49
C LEU A 68 57.99 -24.07 9.95
N ASP A 69 57.00 -24.93 9.72
CA ASP A 69 57.22 -26.23 9.08
C ASP A 69 55.94 -26.74 8.38
N ALA A 70 56.20 -27.38 7.24
CA ALA A 70 55.26 -27.85 6.26
C ALA A 70 54.84 -29.31 6.49
N GLN A 71 53.78 -29.67 5.76
CA GLN A 71 53.24 -31.01 5.44
C GLN A 71 52.05 -31.47 6.28
N ASP A 72 50.86 -31.44 5.66
CA ASP A 72 50.26 -32.67 5.09
C ASP A 72 49.00 -32.30 4.26
N ASP A 73 49.01 -32.76 3.01
CA ASP A 73 47.89 -32.77 2.09
C ASP A 73 46.82 -33.78 2.53
N ALA A 74 45.58 -33.34 2.68
CA ALA A 74 44.42 -34.18 2.60
C ALA A 74 43.28 -33.50 1.87
N LEU A 75 43.04 -33.95 0.66
CA LEU A 75 41.95 -33.60 -0.26
C LEU A 75 40.56 -33.68 0.44
N LEU A 76 39.82 -32.57 0.39
CA LEU A 76 38.36 -32.57 0.51
C LEU A 76 37.78 -32.08 -0.82
N PRO A 77 36.69 -32.70 -1.34
CA PRO A 77 36.19 -32.39 -2.66
C PRO A 77 35.46 -31.05 -2.67
N SER A 78 35.83 -30.18 -3.64
CA SER A 78 35.12 -29.00 -4.01
C SER A 78 33.77 -29.35 -4.64
N THR A 79 32.69 -29.14 -3.94
CA THR A 79 31.38 -28.99 -4.58
C THR A 79 31.14 -27.50 -4.84
N GLU A 80 31.58 -27.05 -6.01
CA GLU A 80 30.98 -25.88 -6.63
C GLU A 80 29.54 -26.21 -6.91
N VAL A 81 28.62 -25.67 -6.10
CA VAL A 81 27.21 -25.64 -6.43
C VAL A 81 27.05 -24.59 -7.50
N ASP A 82 26.71 -25.04 -8.70
CA ASP A 82 26.44 -24.18 -9.85
C ASP A 82 25.20 -23.31 -9.56
N LEU A 83 25.46 -22.09 -9.10
CA LEU A 83 24.45 -21.11 -8.73
C LEU A 83 23.63 -20.66 -9.94
N GLU A 84 24.23 -20.71 -11.14
CA GLU A 84 23.53 -20.36 -12.39
C GLU A 84 22.48 -21.43 -12.77
N ALA A 85 22.78 -22.71 -12.54
CA ALA A 85 21.80 -23.78 -12.78
C ALA A 85 20.59 -23.66 -11.83
N HIS A 86 20.83 -23.30 -10.59
CA HIS A 86 19.75 -23.14 -9.60
C HIS A 86 18.88 -21.89 -9.85
N ILE A 87 19.47 -20.81 -10.35
CA ILE A 87 18.75 -19.61 -10.75
C ILE A 87 17.95 -19.86 -12.05
N HIS A 88 18.48 -20.65 -12.97
CA HIS A 88 17.76 -21.02 -14.20
C HIS A 88 16.57 -21.93 -13.94
N GLU A 89 16.65 -22.80 -12.93
CA GLU A 89 15.55 -23.67 -12.48
C GLU A 89 14.42 -22.87 -11.80
N LEU A 90 14.77 -21.77 -11.11
CA LEU A 90 13.80 -20.87 -10.46
C LEU A 90 13.11 -19.87 -11.44
N LEU A 91 13.67 -19.67 -12.63
CA LEU A 91 13.16 -18.72 -13.64
C LEU A 91 12.46 -19.39 -14.83
N SER A 92 12.41 -20.73 -14.89
CA SER A 92 11.72 -21.45 -15.97
C SER A 92 10.23 -21.58 -15.68
N PRO A 93 9.35 -21.36 -16.68
CA PRO A 93 7.90 -21.56 -16.48
C PRO A 93 7.62 -23.04 -16.18
N PRO A 94 6.66 -23.34 -15.29
CA PRO A 94 6.37 -24.72 -14.90
C PRO A 94 5.77 -25.51 -16.07
N ASP A 95 6.33 -26.70 -16.30
CA ASP A 95 5.79 -27.69 -17.23
C ASP A 95 4.46 -28.25 -16.67
N THR A 96 3.38 -28.15 -17.44
CA THR A 96 2.01 -28.44 -17.01
C THR A 96 1.64 -29.92 -16.94
N SER A 97 2.62 -30.84 -16.81
CA SER A 97 2.38 -32.28 -16.90
C SER A 97 2.53 -33.12 -15.62
N THR A 98 2.88 -32.52 -14.46
CA THR A 98 2.95 -33.29 -13.20
C THR A 98 2.35 -32.51 -12.05
N GLY A 99 1.26 -33.07 -11.49
CA GLY A 99 0.58 -32.53 -10.32
C GLY A 99 1.44 -32.63 -9.07
N ILE A 100 2.10 -31.54 -8.69
CA ILE A 100 2.76 -31.35 -7.40
C ILE A 100 2.40 -29.96 -6.89
N LEU A 101 2.04 -29.90 -5.61
CA LEU A 101 1.61 -28.74 -4.84
C LEU A 101 2.50 -27.50 -5.05
N PRO A 102 1.96 -26.28 -5.12
CA PRO A 102 2.73 -25.08 -5.32
C PRO A 102 3.57 -24.74 -4.11
N GLY A 103 4.88 -24.86 -4.27
CA GLY A 103 5.86 -24.26 -3.38
C GLY A 103 5.83 -22.73 -3.51
N ALA A 104 6.05 -22.04 -2.40
CA ALA A 104 6.03 -20.59 -2.29
C ALA A 104 6.86 -19.90 -3.38
N HIS A 105 6.19 -19.26 -4.33
CA HIS A 105 6.80 -18.28 -5.21
C HIS A 105 7.15 -17.05 -4.37
N LEU A 106 8.41 -16.79 -4.15
CA LEU A 106 8.91 -15.47 -3.76
C LEU A 106 8.78 -14.55 -4.99
N SER A 107 7.60 -13.96 -5.19
CA SER A 107 7.46 -12.89 -6.17
C SER A 107 8.14 -11.63 -5.62
N MET A 108 8.79 -10.85 -6.48
CA MET A 108 9.34 -9.52 -6.13
C MET A 108 8.27 -8.60 -5.52
N ASP A 109 7.00 -8.90 -5.71
CA ASP A 109 5.83 -8.21 -5.18
C ASP A 109 5.73 -8.26 -3.65
N ASP A 110 6.20 -9.33 -3.00
CA ASP A 110 6.12 -9.46 -1.56
C ASP A 110 6.91 -8.39 -0.79
N ASN A 111 7.95 -7.80 -1.40
CA ASN A 111 8.74 -6.75 -0.74
C ASN A 111 8.24 -5.32 -0.98
N LEU A 112 7.59 -5.04 -2.10
CA LEU A 112 7.05 -3.70 -2.44
C LEU A 112 5.55 -3.60 -2.13
N GLY A 113 4.79 -4.65 -2.34
CA GLY A 113 3.42 -4.81 -1.84
C GLY A 113 3.35 -4.67 -0.33
N TYR A 114 4.26 -5.28 0.41
CA TYR A 114 4.41 -5.07 1.86
C TYR A 114 4.68 -3.61 2.27
N THR A 115 5.05 -2.73 1.36
CA THR A 115 5.29 -1.32 1.71
C THR A 115 3.98 -0.55 1.89
N VAL A 116 2.96 -0.87 1.15
CA VAL A 116 1.60 -0.34 1.35
C VAL A 116 0.90 -1.13 2.46
N TYR A 117 1.03 -2.46 2.48
CA TYR A 117 0.47 -3.35 3.51
C TYR A 117 1.23 -3.35 4.85
N ALA A 118 2.52 -2.98 4.92
CA ALA A 118 3.22 -2.92 6.21
C ALA A 118 2.85 -1.68 7.03
N VAL A 119 2.36 -0.62 6.39
CA VAL A 119 1.62 0.44 7.10
C VAL A 119 0.27 -0.11 7.57
N GLU A 120 -0.35 -1.03 6.82
CA GLU A 120 -1.60 -1.72 7.18
C GLU A 120 -1.39 -2.77 8.29
N SER A 121 -0.30 -3.54 8.29
CA SER A 121 -0.04 -4.59 9.29
C SER A 121 0.44 -4.06 10.66
N ASP A 122 1.04 -2.88 10.72
CA ASP A 122 1.34 -2.21 11.99
C ASP A 122 0.06 -1.60 12.64
N PHE A 123 -1.06 -1.56 11.89
CA PHE A 123 -2.40 -1.17 12.36
C PHE A 123 -3.35 -2.36 12.57
N SER A 124 -2.85 -3.60 12.66
CA SER A 124 -3.64 -4.82 12.88
C SER A 124 -4.21 -4.92 14.29
N GLY A 125 -5.10 -4.01 14.65
CA GLY A 125 -6.19 -4.23 15.60
C GLY A 125 -7.45 -4.58 14.82
N GLU A 126 -8.36 -5.35 15.37
CA GLU A 126 -9.55 -5.97 14.76
C GLU A 126 -10.50 -5.08 13.94
N ASP A 127 -10.13 -3.81 13.67
CA ASP A 127 -10.83 -2.85 12.82
C ASP A 127 -9.84 -2.28 11.80
N ASN A 128 -9.62 -2.97 10.68
CA ASN A 128 -8.84 -2.44 9.56
C ASN A 128 -9.75 -1.66 8.59
N PRO A 129 -9.67 -0.30 8.53
CA PRO A 129 -10.52 0.50 7.65
C PRO A 129 -10.04 0.56 6.20
N LEU A 130 -8.90 -0.09 5.84
CA LEU A 130 -8.25 0.06 4.54
C LEU A 130 -8.63 -0.99 3.50
N THR A 131 -9.44 -1.99 3.85
CA THR A 131 -9.89 -3.04 2.90
C THR A 131 -10.97 -2.59 1.93
N ASP A 132 -11.47 -1.36 2.05
CA ASP A 132 -12.51 -0.83 1.17
C ASP A 132 -12.23 0.65 0.86
N LEU A 133 -11.43 0.94 -0.18
CA LEU A 133 -11.18 2.30 -0.68
C LEU A 133 -12.46 3.06 -1.05
N HIS A 134 -13.58 2.34 -1.25
CA HIS A 134 -14.91 2.93 -1.35
C HIS A 134 -15.48 3.41 -0.01
N SER A 135 -14.93 2.98 1.12
CA SER A 135 -15.36 3.44 2.45
C SER A 135 -14.68 4.74 2.90
N PHE A 136 -13.65 5.21 2.21
CA PHE A 136 -13.01 6.50 2.54
C PHE A 136 -13.89 7.72 2.28
N ASN A 137 -14.86 7.65 1.36
CA ASN A 137 -15.92 8.66 1.26
C ASN A 137 -16.99 8.55 2.36
N ALA A 138 -16.93 7.51 3.20
CA ALA A 138 -17.91 7.17 4.22
C ALA A 138 -17.47 7.57 5.65
N TRP A 139 -16.35 8.28 5.81
CA TRP A 139 -15.83 8.63 7.12
C TRP A 139 -16.11 10.08 7.57
N SER A 140 -17.11 10.71 6.99
CA SER A 140 -17.79 11.84 7.65
C SER A 140 -18.79 11.25 8.66
N GLY A 141 -18.32 11.03 9.88
CA GLY A 141 -19.09 10.34 10.92
C GLY A 141 -20.53 10.75 11.04
N SER A 142 -21.41 9.78 10.93
CA SER A 142 -22.69 9.64 11.62
C SER A 142 -23.97 10.24 11.05
N VAL A 143 -23.99 11.35 10.33
CA VAL A 143 -25.27 11.95 9.87
C VAL A 143 -25.74 11.33 8.54
N ASP A 144 -24.80 10.98 7.66
CA ASP A 144 -25.11 10.47 6.33
C ASP A 144 -25.12 8.93 6.23
N GLU A 145 -24.82 8.22 7.35
CA GLU A 145 -24.81 6.75 7.46
C GLU A 145 -25.66 6.24 8.63
N PRO A 146 -26.97 6.38 8.57
CA PRO A 146 -27.82 5.91 9.66
C PRO A 146 -27.87 4.37 9.69
N THR A 147 -27.98 3.79 10.86
CA THR A 147 -28.39 2.39 10.98
C THR A 147 -29.78 2.19 10.38
N PHE A 148 -30.10 0.98 9.92
CA PHE A 148 -31.43 0.67 9.38
C PHE A 148 -32.55 1.06 10.32
N SER A 149 -32.41 0.81 11.63
CA SER A 149 -33.40 1.20 12.64
C SER A 149 -33.58 2.71 12.77
N GLN A 150 -32.48 3.48 12.68
CA GLN A 150 -32.54 4.97 12.70
C GLN A 150 -33.21 5.49 11.43
N ALA A 151 -32.84 4.98 10.26
CA ALA A 151 -33.41 5.36 8.98
C ALA A 151 -34.94 5.11 8.93
N MET A 152 -35.38 3.97 9.45
CA MET A 152 -36.79 3.61 9.45
C MET A 152 -37.63 4.39 10.48
N ARG A 153 -37.00 5.05 11.45
CA ARG A 153 -37.68 5.93 12.45
C ARG A 153 -37.50 7.42 12.13
N GLY A 154 -36.57 7.75 11.20
CA GLY A 154 -36.26 9.12 10.84
C GLY A 154 -37.27 9.76 9.89
N PRO A 155 -37.13 11.09 9.64
CA PRO A 155 -38.01 11.83 8.74
C PRO A 155 -37.94 11.34 7.30
N ASP A 156 -36.77 10.79 6.86
CA ASP A 156 -36.51 10.36 5.48
C ASP A 156 -36.86 8.89 5.23
N ARG A 157 -37.70 8.29 6.11
CA ARG A 157 -38.06 6.88 6.05
C ARG A 157 -38.50 6.41 4.66
N ASP A 158 -39.35 7.18 3.99
CA ASP A 158 -39.89 6.78 2.69
C ASP A 158 -38.84 6.82 1.59
N ALA A 159 -37.88 7.75 1.64
CA ALA A 159 -36.74 7.81 0.74
C ALA A 159 -35.83 6.58 0.94
N TRP A 160 -35.59 6.19 2.19
CA TRP A 160 -34.84 4.98 2.52
C TRP A 160 -35.54 3.70 2.11
N LEU A 161 -36.87 3.59 2.30
CA LEU A 161 -37.63 2.45 1.80
C LEU A 161 -37.57 2.36 0.28
N GLY A 162 -37.65 3.48 -0.42
CA GLY A 162 -37.46 3.53 -1.85
C GLY A 162 -36.09 3.00 -2.29
N ALA A 163 -35.01 3.40 -1.61
CA ALA A 163 -33.66 2.91 -1.89
C ALA A 163 -33.51 1.41 -1.61
N VAL A 164 -34.04 0.90 -0.49
CA VAL A 164 -34.00 -0.52 -0.12
C VAL A 164 -34.80 -1.36 -1.13
N ASN A 165 -36.00 -0.94 -1.50
CA ASN A 165 -36.83 -1.66 -2.48
C ASN A 165 -36.17 -1.70 -3.85
N LYS A 166 -35.47 -0.62 -4.27
CA LYS A 166 -34.68 -0.60 -5.51
C LYS A 166 -33.55 -1.62 -5.47
N GLU A 167 -32.82 -1.71 -4.37
CA GLU A 167 -31.74 -2.71 -4.17
C GLU A 167 -32.30 -4.13 -4.23
N LEU A 168 -33.37 -4.44 -3.52
CA LEU A 168 -34.01 -5.77 -3.54
C LEU A 168 -34.55 -6.14 -4.93
N ALA A 169 -35.15 -5.19 -5.64
CA ALA A 169 -35.62 -5.42 -7.01
C ALA A 169 -34.47 -5.76 -7.95
N MET A 170 -33.34 -5.06 -7.85
CA MET A 170 -32.12 -5.33 -8.62
C MET A 170 -31.54 -6.71 -8.28
N LEU A 171 -31.39 -7.06 -7.01
CA LEU A 171 -30.86 -8.35 -6.58
C LEU A 171 -31.72 -9.52 -7.10
N ARG A 172 -33.06 -9.37 -7.07
CA ARG A 172 -34.00 -10.36 -7.62
C ARG A 172 -33.89 -10.43 -9.15
N ALA A 173 -33.83 -9.30 -9.85
CA ALA A 173 -33.69 -9.25 -11.31
C ALA A 173 -32.39 -9.91 -11.79
N MET A 174 -31.30 -9.77 -11.03
CA MET A 174 -30.02 -10.43 -11.30
C MET A 174 -30.01 -11.92 -10.95
N GLY A 175 -31.07 -12.47 -10.32
CA GLY A 175 -31.12 -13.87 -9.89
C GLY A 175 -30.04 -14.20 -8.85
N THR A 176 -29.82 -13.31 -7.89
CA THR A 176 -28.73 -13.42 -6.90
C THR A 176 -28.89 -14.64 -5.99
N TRP A 177 -30.12 -15.07 -5.72
CA TRP A 177 -30.42 -16.21 -4.84
C TRP A 177 -31.71 -16.96 -5.20
N ASP A 178 -31.83 -18.16 -4.65
CA ASP A 178 -33.07 -18.92 -4.57
C ASP A 178 -33.58 -18.91 -3.13
N SER A 179 -34.91 -18.79 -2.94
CA SER A 179 -35.55 -19.02 -1.65
C SER A 179 -35.70 -20.54 -1.43
N VAL A 180 -35.06 -21.05 -0.39
CA VAL A 180 -35.05 -22.47 -0.06
C VAL A 180 -35.57 -22.71 1.38
N PRO A 181 -36.04 -23.93 1.72
CA PRO A 181 -36.41 -24.26 3.09
C PRO A 181 -35.24 -24.04 4.08
N VAL A 182 -35.56 -23.88 5.36
CA VAL A 182 -34.59 -23.68 6.44
C VAL A 182 -33.72 -24.92 6.74
N ASP A 183 -34.12 -26.09 6.22
CA ASP A 183 -33.41 -27.35 6.45
C ASP A 183 -32.08 -27.38 5.65
N LEU A 184 -31.03 -26.83 6.30
CA LEU A 184 -29.70 -26.71 5.75
C LEU A 184 -28.91 -28.02 5.91
N PRO A 185 -27.93 -28.30 5.04
CA PRO A 185 -26.92 -29.32 5.31
C PRO A 185 -26.29 -29.18 6.70
N ARG A 186 -25.99 -30.28 7.37
CA ARG A 186 -25.52 -30.29 8.77
C ARG A 186 -24.26 -29.49 9.04
N ASP A 187 -23.43 -29.32 8.03
CA ASP A 187 -22.16 -28.60 8.06
C ASP A 187 -22.30 -27.11 7.66
N ARG A 188 -23.50 -26.68 7.23
CA ARG A 188 -23.75 -25.32 6.74
C ARG A 188 -24.52 -24.45 7.74
N LYS A 189 -24.24 -23.15 7.75
CA LYS A 189 -24.96 -22.14 8.51
C LYS A 189 -25.33 -21.00 7.61
N ALA A 190 -26.58 -20.50 7.75
CA ALA A 190 -26.97 -19.29 7.04
C ALA A 190 -26.29 -18.06 7.68
N LEU A 191 -25.57 -17.32 6.85
CA LEU A 191 -24.95 -16.04 7.21
C LEU A 191 -26.03 -15.01 7.55
N LEU A 192 -25.69 -14.05 8.36
CA LEU A 192 -26.50 -12.85 8.57
C LEU A 192 -26.20 -11.84 7.46
N SER A 193 -27.13 -10.90 7.26
CA SER A 193 -26.92 -9.72 6.43
C SER A 193 -27.21 -8.44 7.20
N LYS A 194 -26.74 -7.31 6.69
CA LYS A 194 -27.06 -5.98 7.20
C LYS A 194 -27.33 -5.02 6.04
N TRP A 195 -28.09 -3.98 6.33
CA TRP A 195 -28.23 -2.84 5.41
C TRP A 195 -27.13 -1.84 5.66
N VAL A 196 -26.41 -1.44 4.62
CA VAL A 196 -25.52 -0.29 4.61
C VAL A 196 -26.25 0.82 3.86
N LEU A 197 -26.46 1.93 4.53
CA LEU A 197 -27.23 3.07 4.07
C LEU A 197 -26.30 4.28 3.95
N LEU A 198 -26.37 5.01 2.84
CA LEU A 198 -25.53 6.18 2.58
C LEU A 198 -26.33 7.28 1.89
N ILE A 199 -26.23 8.52 2.37
CA ILE A 199 -26.70 9.73 1.70
C ILE A 199 -25.55 10.25 0.81
N LYS A 200 -25.79 10.35 -0.51
CA LYS A 200 -24.87 11.05 -1.41
C LYS A 200 -25.29 12.51 -1.52
N ARG A 201 -24.32 13.42 -1.38
CA ARG A 201 -24.50 14.86 -1.49
C ARG A 201 -23.69 15.45 -2.65
N ASP A 202 -24.11 16.59 -3.17
CA ASP A 202 -23.32 17.41 -4.10
C ASP A 202 -22.28 18.27 -3.35
N ASP A 203 -21.48 19.02 -4.12
CA ASP A 203 -20.44 19.90 -3.58
C ASP A 203 -21.02 21.05 -2.70
N GLU A 204 -22.32 21.35 -2.84
CA GLU A 204 -23.05 22.31 -2.01
C GLU A 204 -23.72 21.68 -0.78
N GLY A 205 -23.52 20.37 -0.54
CA GLY A 205 -24.05 19.61 0.60
C GLY A 205 -25.52 19.19 0.45
N ARG A 206 -26.15 19.41 -0.71
CA ARG A 206 -27.55 18.99 -0.97
C ARG A 206 -27.61 17.48 -1.23
N VAL A 207 -28.67 16.83 -0.73
CA VAL A 207 -28.88 15.40 -0.95
C VAL A 207 -29.18 15.10 -2.42
N ILE A 208 -28.29 14.33 -3.07
CA ILE A 208 -28.48 13.87 -4.45
C ILE A 208 -29.25 12.55 -4.44
N LYS A 209 -28.89 11.63 -3.52
CA LYS A 209 -29.40 10.26 -3.55
C LYS A 209 -29.27 9.55 -2.21
N TYR A 210 -30.33 8.81 -1.85
CA TYR A 210 -30.30 7.78 -0.82
C TYR A 210 -29.85 6.47 -1.44
N LYS A 211 -28.79 5.84 -0.92
CA LYS A 211 -28.25 4.57 -1.40
C LYS A 211 -28.36 3.52 -0.31
N ALA A 212 -28.93 2.36 -0.64
CA ALA A 212 -28.96 1.19 0.23
C ALA A 212 -28.20 0.05 -0.45
N ARG A 213 -27.45 -0.72 0.33
CA ARG A 213 -26.81 -1.97 -0.10
C ARG A 213 -27.12 -3.07 0.92
N LEU A 214 -27.50 -4.25 0.42
CA LEU A 214 -27.56 -5.45 1.24
C LEU A 214 -26.19 -6.08 1.31
N VAL A 215 -25.65 -6.23 2.52
CA VAL A 215 -24.27 -6.70 2.75
C VAL A 215 -24.31 -7.97 3.58
N ALA A 216 -23.70 -9.06 3.09
CA ALA A 216 -23.51 -10.30 3.85
C ALA A 216 -22.45 -10.09 4.95
N ARG A 217 -22.57 -10.84 6.04
CA ARG A 217 -21.57 -10.88 7.10
C ARG A 217 -20.49 -11.92 6.79
N GLY A 218 -19.54 -11.54 5.94
CA GLY A 218 -18.41 -12.38 5.56
C GLY A 218 -17.51 -12.80 6.73
N ASP A 219 -17.51 -12.01 7.81
CA ASP A 219 -16.86 -12.35 9.08
C ASP A 219 -17.41 -13.63 9.74
N MET A 220 -18.56 -14.13 9.28
CA MET A 220 -19.16 -15.40 9.72
C MET A 220 -18.81 -16.58 8.81
N GLN A 221 -18.17 -16.36 7.67
CA GLN A 221 -17.77 -17.41 6.73
C GLN A 221 -16.61 -18.24 7.29
N VAL A 222 -16.55 -19.49 6.88
CA VAL A 222 -15.52 -20.44 7.30
C VAL A 222 -14.65 -20.77 6.08
N GLU A 223 -13.35 -20.47 6.16
CA GLU A 223 -12.38 -20.81 5.13
C GLU A 223 -12.33 -22.32 4.88
N GLY A 224 -12.23 -22.72 3.62
CA GLY A 224 -12.27 -24.12 3.18
C GLY A 224 -13.66 -24.73 3.15
N LEU A 225 -14.71 -24.01 3.60
CA LEU A 225 -16.10 -24.43 3.54
C LEU A 225 -16.94 -23.45 2.72
N ASP A 226 -16.99 -22.18 3.13
CA ASP A 226 -17.81 -21.13 2.51
C ASP A 226 -17.03 -20.36 1.43
N TYR A 227 -15.71 -20.40 1.44
CA TYR A 227 -14.81 -19.83 0.42
C TYR A 227 -13.43 -20.50 0.50
N THR A 228 -12.68 -20.42 -0.59
CA THR A 228 -11.31 -20.96 -0.70
C THR A 228 -10.32 -19.91 -1.15
N GLU A 229 -10.69 -19.02 -2.07
CA GLU A 229 -9.82 -18.00 -2.66
C GLU A 229 -10.47 -16.62 -2.51
N THR A 230 -9.69 -15.63 -2.10
CA THR A 230 -10.18 -14.27 -1.85
C THR A 230 -9.38 -13.18 -2.57
N PHE A 231 -8.23 -13.54 -3.16
CA PHE A 231 -7.35 -12.56 -3.80
C PHE A 231 -8.07 -11.89 -4.99
N SER A 232 -8.10 -10.56 -4.97
CA SER A 232 -8.62 -9.71 -6.03
C SER A 232 -7.62 -8.61 -6.31
N ALA A 233 -7.06 -8.60 -7.51
CA ALA A 233 -6.07 -7.59 -7.89
C ALA A 233 -6.73 -6.21 -8.05
N THR A 234 -6.09 -5.19 -7.52
CA THR A 234 -6.42 -3.78 -7.72
C THR A 234 -5.20 -3.03 -8.23
N VAL A 235 -5.38 -2.01 -9.07
CA VAL A 235 -4.29 -1.24 -9.64
C VAL A 235 -3.52 -0.47 -8.57
N ARG A 236 -2.19 -0.43 -8.67
CA ARG A 236 -1.33 0.37 -7.79
C ARG A 236 -1.42 1.86 -8.14
N GLN A 237 -1.30 2.74 -7.15
CA GLN A 237 -1.28 4.19 -7.36
C GLN A 237 -0.13 4.65 -8.28
N ALA A 238 1.03 4.01 -8.19
CA ALA A 238 2.16 4.29 -9.09
C ALA A 238 1.84 3.93 -10.54
N SER A 239 1.12 2.83 -10.80
CA SER A 239 0.64 2.44 -12.13
C SER A 239 -0.36 3.46 -12.69
N VAL A 240 -1.30 3.93 -11.87
CA VAL A 240 -2.25 4.99 -12.27
C VAL A 240 -1.50 6.24 -12.69
N ARG A 241 -0.57 6.73 -11.85
CA ARG A 241 0.23 7.92 -12.17
C ARG A 241 1.11 7.72 -13.41
N ALA A 242 1.69 6.54 -13.58
CA ALA A 242 2.47 6.19 -14.79
C ALA A 242 1.60 6.24 -16.06
N ILE A 243 0.37 5.72 -16.02
CA ILE A 243 -0.59 5.78 -17.12
C ILE A 243 -0.98 7.22 -17.45
N LEU A 244 -1.25 8.05 -16.42
CA LEU A 244 -1.56 9.47 -16.61
C LEU A 244 -0.38 10.24 -17.23
N ALA A 245 0.85 9.95 -16.79
CA ALA A 245 2.07 10.53 -17.35
C ALA A 245 2.29 10.08 -18.82
N LEU A 246 2.03 8.80 -19.15
CA LEU A 246 2.06 8.32 -20.54
C LEU A 246 1.01 9.02 -21.41
N ALA A 247 -0.21 9.18 -20.88
CA ALA A 247 -1.26 9.86 -21.60
C ALA A 247 -0.92 11.31 -21.90
N ALA A 248 -0.31 12.04 -20.95
CA ALA A 248 0.18 13.42 -21.16
C ALA A 248 1.26 13.47 -22.26
N GLN A 249 2.29 12.59 -22.18
CA GLN A 249 3.37 12.57 -23.17
C GLN A 249 2.92 12.24 -24.59
N ASN A 250 1.95 11.31 -24.71
CA ASN A 250 1.47 10.85 -26.01
C ASN A 250 0.29 11.64 -26.55
N GLY A 251 -0.35 12.49 -25.74
CA GLY A 251 -1.60 13.16 -26.09
C GLY A 251 -2.78 12.16 -26.20
N TRP A 252 -2.75 11.07 -25.43
CA TRP A 252 -3.81 10.05 -25.44
C TRP A 252 -5.03 10.52 -24.69
N LEU A 253 -6.21 10.09 -25.15
CA LEU A 253 -7.47 10.37 -24.48
C LEU A 253 -7.59 9.59 -23.16
N LEU A 254 -7.96 10.29 -22.11
CA LEU A 254 -8.27 9.72 -20.80
C LEU A 254 -9.78 9.66 -20.60
N GLN A 255 -10.29 8.48 -20.32
CA GLN A 255 -11.71 8.22 -20.04
C GLN A 255 -11.84 7.36 -18.79
N GLN A 256 -13.02 7.37 -18.19
CA GLN A 256 -13.37 6.53 -17.05
C GLN A 256 -14.74 5.88 -17.25
N PHE A 257 -14.95 4.77 -16.54
CA PHE A 257 -16.24 4.09 -16.46
C PHE A 257 -16.40 3.41 -15.10
N ASP A 258 -17.65 3.14 -14.73
CA ASP A 258 -18.06 2.37 -13.55
C ASP A 258 -18.90 1.17 -13.99
N VAL A 259 -18.69 0.02 -13.37
CA VAL A 259 -19.49 -1.19 -13.59
C VAL A 259 -20.54 -1.28 -12.51
N SER A 260 -21.81 -1.11 -12.90
CA SER A 260 -22.92 -1.18 -11.95
C SER A 260 -22.98 -2.56 -11.28
N SER A 261 -22.92 -2.56 -9.93
CA SER A 261 -23.12 -3.77 -9.13
C SER A 261 -22.15 -4.92 -9.48
N ALA A 262 -20.88 -4.60 -9.68
CA ALA A 262 -19.84 -5.50 -10.16
C ALA A 262 -19.83 -6.88 -9.50
N TYR A 263 -19.85 -6.94 -8.16
CA TYR A 263 -19.83 -8.22 -7.44
C TYR A 263 -21.00 -9.14 -7.79
N LEU A 264 -22.18 -8.59 -8.12
CA LEU A 264 -23.36 -9.38 -8.44
C LEU A 264 -23.28 -10.09 -9.81
N HIS A 265 -22.25 -9.80 -10.60
CA HIS A 265 -21.95 -10.55 -11.83
C HIS A 265 -21.17 -11.85 -11.54
N GLY A 266 -20.36 -11.89 -10.47
CA GLY A 266 -19.59 -13.07 -10.08
C GLY A 266 -20.50 -14.25 -9.70
N VAL A 267 -20.21 -15.43 -10.21
CA VAL A 267 -20.95 -16.67 -9.91
C VAL A 267 -20.22 -17.41 -8.78
N LEU A 268 -20.93 -17.71 -7.70
CA LEU A 268 -20.35 -18.45 -6.59
C LEU A 268 -20.13 -19.91 -6.97
N LYS A 269 -18.99 -20.46 -6.61
CA LYS A 269 -18.61 -21.87 -6.76
C LYS A 269 -19.05 -22.68 -5.53
N GLU A 270 -19.00 -22.07 -4.36
CA GLU A 270 -19.36 -22.67 -3.09
C GLU A 270 -20.85 -22.46 -2.76
N GLU A 271 -21.42 -23.39 -1.99
CA GLU A 271 -22.76 -23.25 -1.46
C GLU A 271 -22.76 -22.30 -0.26
N VAL A 272 -23.31 -21.10 -0.43
CA VAL A 272 -23.45 -20.09 0.62
C VAL A 272 -24.91 -19.81 0.85
N TYR A 273 -25.32 -19.79 2.12
CA TYR A 273 -26.68 -19.53 2.54
C TYR A 273 -26.74 -18.23 3.34
N LEU A 274 -27.78 -17.42 3.08
CA LEU A 274 -28.01 -16.14 3.74
C LEU A 274 -29.39 -16.16 4.43
N ARG A 275 -29.49 -15.63 5.64
CA ARG A 275 -30.79 -15.35 6.23
C ARG A 275 -31.48 -14.25 5.46
N GLN A 276 -32.82 -14.29 5.45
CA GLN A 276 -33.59 -13.24 4.80
C GLN A 276 -33.23 -11.86 5.31
N PRO A 277 -33.25 -10.83 4.42
CA PRO A 277 -32.84 -9.48 4.80
C PRO A 277 -33.68 -8.91 5.95
N PRO A 278 -33.08 -8.22 6.92
CA PRO A 278 -33.81 -7.62 8.04
C PRO A 278 -34.94 -6.70 7.55
N GLY A 279 -36.18 -7.00 7.99
CA GLY A 279 -37.38 -6.25 7.64
C GLY A 279 -38.01 -6.54 6.27
N PHE A 280 -37.46 -7.47 5.50
CA PHE A 280 -37.91 -7.81 4.14
C PHE A 280 -37.92 -9.33 3.92
N GLY A 281 -38.66 -10.05 4.75
CA GLY A 281 -38.86 -11.48 4.58
C GLY A 281 -39.70 -11.84 3.37
N ASP A 282 -39.63 -13.10 2.96
CA ASP A 282 -40.52 -13.68 1.97
C ASP A 282 -41.78 -14.22 2.69
N ASP A 283 -42.90 -13.56 2.49
CA ASP A 283 -44.17 -13.95 3.12
C ASP A 283 -44.62 -15.36 2.73
N SER A 284 -44.22 -15.85 1.56
CA SER A 284 -44.50 -17.21 1.10
C SER A 284 -43.61 -18.27 1.77
N ASN A 285 -42.46 -17.88 2.31
CA ASN A 285 -41.53 -18.75 3.03
C ASN A 285 -40.86 -18.02 4.22
N PRO A 286 -41.63 -17.66 5.27
CA PRO A 286 -41.12 -16.77 6.32
C PRO A 286 -39.93 -17.32 7.11
N SER A 287 -39.78 -18.63 7.21
CA SER A 287 -38.63 -19.31 7.85
C SER A 287 -37.55 -19.73 6.88
N GLY A 288 -37.71 -19.51 5.58
CA GLY A 288 -36.77 -19.88 4.56
C GLY A 288 -35.46 -19.11 4.63
N VAL A 289 -34.45 -19.65 3.97
CA VAL A 289 -33.16 -19.03 3.77
C VAL A 289 -32.90 -18.81 2.27
N LEU A 290 -31.94 -17.95 1.95
CA LEU A 290 -31.56 -17.62 0.59
C LEU A 290 -30.28 -18.39 0.25
N ARG A 291 -30.34 -19.29 -0.73
CA ARG A 291 -29.15 -19.92 -1.31
C ARG A 291 -28.60 -18.97 -2.36
N LEU A 292 -27.39 -18.44 -2.11
CA LEU A 292 -26.74 -17.52 -3.04
C LEU A 292 -26.27 -18.27 -4.29
N ARG A 293 -26.55 -17.72 -5.46
CA ARG A 293 -26.04 -18.15 -6.76
C ARG A 293 -24.90 -17.25 -7.26
N LYS A 294 -24.96 -15.99 -6.86
CA LYS A 294 -24.00 -14.97 -7.24
C LYS A 294 -23.38 -14.33 -6.00
N SER A 295 -22.23 -13.76 -6.19
CA SER A 295 -21.54 -12.99 -5.15
C SER A 295 -22.41 -11.84 -4.65
N LEU A 296 -22.26 -11.50 -3.39
CA LEU A 296 -22.94 -10.39 -2.74
C LEU A 296 -21.90 -9.55 -1.98
N TYR A 297 -22.15 -8.26 -1.88
CA TYR A 297 -21.32 -7.38 -1.06
C TYR A 297 -21.10 -7.97 0.35
N GLY A 298 -19.85 -7.94 0.82
CA GLY A 298 -19.46 -8.43 2.13
C GLY A 298 -19.09 -9.91 2.22
N LEU A 299 -19.20 -10.69 1.14
CA LEU A 299 -18.63 -12.05 1.07
C LEU A 299 -17.11 -11.96 0.84
N CYS A 300 -16.35 -12.85 1.49
CA CYS A 300 -14.90 -12.89 1.39
C CYS A 300 -14.39 -13.09 -0.06
N GLN A 301 -15.03 -13.96 -0.84
CA GLN A 301 -14.67 -14.26 -2.22
C GLN A 301 -15.29 -13.33 -3.27
N ALA A 302 -16.14 -12.36 -2.88
CA ALA A 302 -16.87 -11.55 -3.87
C ALA A 302 -15.93 -10.79 -4.83
N GLY A 303 -14.86 -10.23 -4.30
CA GLY A 303 -13.83 -9.55 -5.10
C GLY A 303 -13.14 -10.50 -6.08
N HIS A 304 -12.76 -11.68 -5.61
CA HIS A 304 -12.12 -12.71 -6.43
C HIS A 304 -13.01 -13.16 -7.62
N GLU A 305 -14.24 -13.56 -7.35
CA GLU A 305 -15.15 -14.05 -8.40
C GLU A 305 -15.45 -12.97 -9.44
N TRP A 306 -15.57 -11.73 -9.03
CA TRP A 306 -15.70 -10.60 -9.95
C TRP A 306 -14.42 -10.38 -10.77
N ASN A 307 -13.25 -10.37 -10.13
CA ASN A 307 -11.96 -10.15 -10.81
C ASN A 307 -11.70 -11.22 -11.89
N GLU A 308 -11.97 -12.50 -11.58
CA GLU A 308 -11.83 -13.60 -12.53
C GLU A 308 -12.78 -13.46 -13.75
N LEU A 309 -14.03 -13.08 -13.50
CA LEU A 309 -14.99 -12.85 -14.59
C LEU A 309 -14.57 -11.68 -15.47
N LEU A 310 -14.17 -10.57 -14.88
CA LEU A 310 -13.70 -9.39 -15.60
C LEU A 310 -12.42 -9.70 -16.39
N HIS A 311 -11.46 -10.41 -15.77
CA HIS A 311 -10.24 -10.86 -16.44
C HIS A 311 -10.55 -11.71 -17.67
N ALA A 312 -11.37 -12.74 -17.54
CA ALA A 312 -11.77 -13.58 -18.66
C ALA A 312 -12.46 -12.77 -19.78
N THR A 313 -13.27 -11.78 -19.40
CA THR A 313 -13.96 -10.89 -20.35
C THR A 313 -12.97 -10.00 -21.11
N LEU A 314 -12.02 -9.36 -20.42
CA LEU A 314 -11.02 -8.49 -21.06
C LEU A 314 -10.07 -9.28 -21.97
N VAL A 315 -9.68 -10.49 -21.57
CA VAL A 315 -8.90 -11.41 -22.43
C VAL A 315 -9.68 -11.81 -23.66
N ALA A 316 -10.99 -12.07 -23.56
CA ALA A 316 -11.85 -12.37 -24.71
C ALA A 316 -11.99 -11.18 -25.67
N PHE A 317 -11.84 -9.94 -25.22
CA PHE A 317 -11.72 -8.74 -26.06
C PHE A 317 -10.37 -8.68 -26.80
N GLY A 318 -9.35 -9.36 -26.30
CA GLY A 318 -8.00 -9.37 -26.82
C GLY A 318 -6.99 -8.55 -26.01
N MET A 319 -7.36 -8.11 -24.79
CA MET A 319 -6.44 -7.43 -23.90
C MET A 319 -5.50 -8.43 -23.19
N THR A 320 -4.30 -7.97 -22.89
CA THR A 320 -3.32 -8.69 -22.10
C THR A 320 -3.22 -8.05 -20.71
N ARG A 321 -3.24 -8.87 -19.65
CA ARG A 321 -2.99 -8.44 -18.28
C ARG A 321 -1.48 -8.33 -18.07
N THR A 322 -0.99 -7.27 -17.43
CA THR A 322 0.43 -7.16 -17.08
C THR A 322 0.77 -8.10 -15.92
N GLY A 323 1.99 -8.64 -15.92
CA GLY A 323 2.53 -9.42 -14.81
C GLY A 323 3.00 -8.53 -13.67
N SER A 324 3.42 -7.30 -13.98
CA SER A 324 3.93 -6.33 -12.99
C SER A 324 2.83 -5.71 -12.12
N ASP A 325 1.60 -5.59 -12.66
CA ASP A 325 0.43 -5.10 -11.93
C ASP A 325 -0.83 -5.73 -12.52
N HIS A 326 -1.43 -6.67 -11.82
CA HIS A 326 -2.59 -7.42 -12.28
C HIS A 326 -3.87 -6.56 -12.42
N GLY A 327 -3.88 -5.34 -11.91
CA GLY A 327 -4.94 -4.35 -12.14
C GLY A 327 -4.78 -3.58 -13.45
N VAL A 328 -3.71 -3.83 -14.24
CA VAL A 328 -3.43 -3.15 -15.49
C VAL A 328 -3.55 -4.11 -16.67
N TYR A 329 -4.32 -3.69 -17.69
CA TYR A 329 -4.50 -4.41 -18.96
C TYR A 329 -4.11 -3.50 -20.12
N PHE A 330 -3.68 -4.09 -21.23
CA PHE A 330 -3.31 -3.33 -22.42
C PHE A 330 -3.62 -4.10 -23.70
N ILE A 331 -3.77 -3.36 -24.78
CA ILE A 331 -3.79 -3.89 -26.14
C ILE A 331 -3.00 -2.94 -27.05
N ASN A 332 -2.11 -3.50 -27.85
CA ASN A 332 -1.38 -2.79 -28.89
C ASN A 332 -1.71 -3.48 -30.23
N LYS A 333 -2.39 -2.77 -31.11
CA LYS A 333 -2.88 -3.33 -32.37
C LYS A 333 -2.82 -2.28 -33.48
N ASP A 334 -2.23 -2.63 -34.62
CA ASP A 334 -2.18 -1.79 -35.83
C ASP A 334 -1.59 -0.38 -35.58
N GLY A 335 -0.67 -0.24 -34.62
CA GLY A 335 -0.08 1.03 -34.23
C GLY A 335 -0.92 1.83 -33.22
N GLU A 336 -2.09 1.36 -32.86
CA GLU A 336 -2.92 1.91 -31.82
C GLU A 336 -2.69 1.22 -30.47
N SER A 337 -2.81 1.96 -29.37
CA SER A 337 -2.60 1.48 -28.02
C SER A 337 -3.75 1.88 -27.11
N LEU A 338 -4.15 0.96 -26.23
CA LEU A 338 -5.08 1.23 -25.16
C LEU A 338 -4.59 0.55 -23.90
N ILE A 339 -4.53 1.30 -22.80
CA ILE A 339 -4.20 0.83 -21.47
C ILE A 339 -5.43 1.05 -20.58
N LEU A 340 -5.76 0.02 -19.80
CA LEU A 340 -6.88 0.03 -18.87
C LEU A 340 -6.35 -0.28 -17.46
N ALA A 341 -6.59 0.62 -16.51
CA ALA A 341 -6.38 0.41 -15.10
C ALA A 341 -7.72 0.11 -14.42
N ILE A 342 -7.79 -0.99 -13.67
CA ILE A 342 -9.00 -1.47 -13.00
C ILE A 342 -8.81 -1.45 -11.48
N HIS A 343 -9.81 -0.89 -10.81
CA HIS A 343 -9.96 -0.98 -9.37
C HIS A 343 -11.38 -1.40 -9.02
N VAL A 344 -11.59 -2.69 -8.86
CA VAL A 344 -12.89 -3.34 -8.59
C VAL A 344 -13.91 -3.06 -9.69
N ASP A 345 -14.76 -2.03 -9.53
CA ASP A 345 -15.82 -1.60 -10.45
C ASP A 345 -15.42 -0.37 -11.29
N ASP A 346 -14.41 0.40 -10.84
CA ASP A 346 -13.92 1.58 -11.52
C ASP A 346 -12.84 1.25 -12.57
N GLY A 347 -12.96 1.79 -13.79
CA GLY A 347 -11.98 1.68 -14.85
C GLY A 347 -11.47 3.02 -15.35
N LEU A 348 -10.13 3.15 -15.50
CA LEU A 348 -9.46 4.28 -16.13
C LEU A 348 -8.85 3.80 -17.46
N VAL A 349 -9.28 4.41 -18.56
CA VAL A 349 -8.83 4.09 -19.93
C VAL A 349 -7.91 5.21 -20.43
N ALA A 350 -6.72 4.85 -20.92
CA ALA A 350 -5.84 5.71 -21.70
C ALA A 350 -5.70 5.13 -23.10
N SER A 351 -6.17 5.85 -24.14
CA SER A 351 -6.18 5.35 -25.51
C SER A 351 -5.63 6.34 -26.51
N SER A 352 -4.84 5.82 -27.45
CA SER A 352 -4.39 6.58 -28.63
C SER A 352 -5.48 6.71 -29.69
N SER A 353 -6.52 5.86 -29.64
CA SER A 353 -7.59 5.76 -30.65
C SER A 353 -8.96 5.84 -29.98
N PRO A 354 -9.79 6.84 -30.32
CA PRO A 354 -11.19 6.90 -29.91
C PRO A 354 -12.00 5.69 -30.38
N GLU A 355 -11.66 5.11 -31.54
CA GLU A 355 -12.36 3.97 -32.13
C GLU A 355 -12.10 2.70 -31.31
N LEU A 356 -10.85 2.47 -30.89
CA LEU A 356 -10.48 1.35 -30.03
C LEU A 356 -11.16 1.47 -28.65
N SER A 357 -11.22 2.68 -28.10
CA SER A 357 -11.93 2.95 -26.84
C SER A 357 -13.42 2.65 -26.95
N LYS A 358 -14.09 3.11 -28.02
CA LYS A 358 -15.51 2.82 -28.29
C LYS A 358 -15.77 1.33 -28.50
N SER A 359 -14.83 0.61 -29.11
CA SER A 359 -14.95 -0.84 -29.30
C SER A 359 -14.91 -1.57 -27.95
N LEU A 360 -14.04 -1.16 -27.03
CA LEU A 360 -14.00 -1.69 -25.68
C LEU A 360 -15.30 -1.36 -24.91
N GLU A 361 -15.76 -0.12 -25.00
CA GLU A 361 -17.02 0.33 -24.39
C GLU A 361 -18.19 -0.54 -24.83
N ALA A 362 -18.42 -0.66 -26.13
CA ALA A 362 -19.50 -1.47 -26.69
C ALA A 362 -19.39 -2.96 -26.29
N PHE A 363 -18.17 -3.49 -26.23
CA PHE A 363 -17.94 -4.86 -25.79
C PHE A 363 -18.29 -5.05 -24.32
N LEU A 364 -17.83 -4.16 -23.43
CA LEU A 364 -18.16 -4.24 -22.00
C LEU A 364 -19.66 -4.06 -21.75
N GLN A 365 -20.32 -3.13 -22.44
CA GLN A 365 -21.79 -2.93 -22.38
C GLN A 365 -22.58 -4.16 -22.86
N SER A 366 -22.01 -4.99 -23.74
CA SER A 366 -22.63 -6.26 -24.15
C SER A 366 -22.56 -7.34 -23.05
N LYS A 367 -21.73 -7.17 -22.02
CA LYS A 367 -21.47 -8.16 -20.96
C LYS A 367 -21.98 -7.72 -19.59
N PHE A 368 -21.88 -6.43 -19.32
CA PHE A 368 -22.15 -5.84 -18.01
C PHE A 368 -23.00 -4.57 -18.14
N ASP A 369 -23.60 -4.15 -17.04
CA ASP A 369 -24.25 -2.83 -16.95
C ASP A 369 -23.18 -1.74 -16.71
N VAL A 370 -22.61 -1.25 -17.81
CA VAL A 370 -21.56 -0.21 -17.83
C VAL A 370 -22.14 1.05 -18.47
N ALA A 371 -22.00 2.17 -17.76
CA ALA A 371 -22.31 3.48 -18.31
C ALA A 371 -21.40 3.81 -19.52
N ALA A 372 -21.80 4.76 -20.36
CA ALA A 372 -20.94 5.26 -21.43
C ALA A 372 -19.62 5.79 -20.84
N PHE A 373 -18.52 5.57 -21.55
CA PHE A 373 -17.21 6.10 -21.16
C PHE A 373 -17.25 7.61 -21.21
N GLU A 374 -16.89 8.25 -20.11
CA GLU A 374 -16.83 9.70 -19.98
C GLU A 374 -15.38 10.18 -19.83
N PRO A 375 -15.06 11.44 -20.13
CA PRO A 375 -13.74 11.99 -19.85
C PRO A 375 -13.36 11.76 -18.39
N ALA A 376 -12.12 11.37 -18.13
CA ALA A 376 -11.65 11.12 -16.77
C ALA A 376 -11.79 12.38 -15.91
N GLY A 377 -12.54 12.27 -14.83
CA GLY A 377 -12.83 13.36 -13.90
C GLY A 377 -12.39 13.04 -12.48
N ILE A 378 -13.03 12.07 -11.83
CA ILE A 378 -12.64 11.58 -10.49
C ILE A 378 -12.48 10.07 -10.57
N PHE A 379 -11.25 9.61 -10.40
CA PHE A 379 -10.90 8.20 -10.35
C PHE A 379 -10.19 7.90 -9.02
N LEU A 380 -10.72 6.97 -8.23
CA LEU A 380 -10.21 6.62 -6.90
C LEU A 380 -9.99 7.84 -5.99
N GLY A 381 -10.90 8.80 -6.00
CA GLY A 381 -10.79 10.04 -5.23
C GLY A 381 -9.70 11.02 -5.71
N LEU A 382 -9.09 10.74 -6.85
CA LEU A 382 -8.17 11.61 -7.57
C LEU A 382 -8.95 12.44 -8.59
N ARG A 383 -8.88 13.75 -8.52
CA ARG A 383 -9.38 14.63 -9.58
C ARG A 383 -8.36 14.66 -10.70
N ILE A 384 -8.76 14.21 -11.87
CA ILE A 384 -7.95 14.21 -13.09
C ILE A 384 -8.48 15.34 -13.98
N THR A 385 -7.59 16.21 -14.43
CA THR A 385 -7.93 17.26 -15.41
C THR A 385 -6.97 17.14 -16.58
N GLN A 386 -7.51 16.80 -17.74
CA GLN A 386 -6.75 16.69 -18.98
C GLN A 386 -6.99 17.90 -19.89
N ASN A 387 -5.90 18.50 -20.37
CA ASN A 387 -5.94 19.49 -21.43
C ASN A 387 -5.15 18.98 -22.64
N LEU A 388 -5.86 18.50 -23.65
CA LEU A 388 -5.25 17.96 -24.87
C LEU A 388 -4.53 19.02 -25.70
N SER A 389 -4.97 20.29 -25.66
CA SER A 389 -4.35 21.36 -26.43
C SER A 389 -2.98 21.76 -25.89
N SER A 390 -2.80 21.78 -24.58
CA SER A 390 -1.49 22.02 -23.94
C SER A 390 -0.69 20.73 -23.73
N GLY A 391 -1.28 19.55 -23.91
CA GLY A 391 -0.66 18.26 -23.62
C GLY A 391 -0.37 18.07 -22.13
N THR A 392 -1.30 18.52 -21.27
CA THR A 392 -1.11 18.42 -19.81
C THR A 392 -2.17 17.54 -19.16
N VAL A 393 -1.78 16.85 -18.10
CA VAL A 393 -2.67 16.11 -17.19
C VAL A 393 -2.32 16.50 -15.77
N SER A 394 -3.25 17.11 -15.05
CA SER A 394 -3.09 17.39 -13.63
C SER A 394 -3.90 16.42 -12.77
N VAL A 395 -3.34 16.10 -11.59
CA VAL A 395 -3.95 15.20 -10.61
C VAL A 395 -3.90 15.82 -9.23
N ASP A 396 -5.05 16.03 -8.61
CA ASP A 396 -5.16 16.64 -7.29
C ASP A 396 -6.27 16.01 -6.43
N GLN A 397 -6.29 16.37 -5.15
CA GLN A 397 -7.30 15.96 -4.17
C GLN A 397 -7.86 17.19 -3.42
N ARG A 398 -8.03 18.32 -4.12
CA ARG A 398 -8.42 19.62 -3.50
C ARG A 398 -9.69 19.55 -2.67
N GLY A 399 -10.74 18.88 -3.16
CA GLY A 399 -12.01 18.76 -2.43
C GLY A 399 -11.87 17.98 -1.14
N VAL A 400 -11.21 16.80 -1.21
CA VAL A 400 -10.92 15.95 -0.05
C VAL A 400 -10.03 16.68 0.95
N THR A 401 -8.98 17.37 0.46
CA THR A 401 -8.04 18.14 1.29
C THR A 401 -8.77 19.24 2.06
N ALA A 402 -9.64 20.01 1.39
CA ALA A 402 -10.44 21.04 2.03
C ALA A 402 -11.37 20.47 3.10
N GLY A 403 -12.04 19.34 2.80
CA GLY A 403 -12.90 18.64 3.77
C GLY A 403 -12.14 18.24 5.03
N TYR A 404 -10.98 17.60 4.90
CA TYR A 404 -10.16 17.22 6.05
C TYR A 404 -9.62 18.42 6.84
N VAL A 405 -9.24 19.51 6.18
CA VAL A 405 -8.82 20.72 6.89
C VAL A 405 -9.95 21.25 7.77
N VAL A 406 -11.17 21.31 7.25
CA VAL A 406 -12.35 21.76 8.01
C VAL A 406 -12.68 20.79 9.15
N GLU A 407 -12.62 19.49 8.91
CA GLU A 407 -12.90 18.43 9.90
C GLU A 407 -11.94 18.51 11.11
N TYR A 408 -10.64 18.63 10.86
CA TYR A 408 -9.64 18.56 11.93
C TYR A 408 -9.21 19.90 12.53
N LEU A 409 -9.44 21.01 11.84
CA LEU A 409 -9.01 22.36 12.29
C LEU A 409 -10.15 23.39 12.33
N GLY A 410 -11.31 23.10 11.74
CA GLY A 410 -12.41 24.06 11.56
C GLY A 410 -12.17 25.02 10.38
N GLU A 411 -13.10 25.96 10.19
CA GLU A 411 -13.11 26.88 9.04
C GLU A 411 -12.00 27.95 9.08
N LYS A 412 -11.56 28.33 10.28
CA LYS A 412 -10.57 29.41 10.45
C LYS A 412 -9.20 28.86 10.77
N VAL A 413 -8.36 28.74 9.76
CA VAL A 413 -7.02 28.14 9.87
C VAL A 413 -5.96 29.18 9.48
N SER A 414 -4.92 29.30 10.30
CA SER A 414 -3.70 30.05 9.95
C SER A 414 -2.70 29.12 9.28
N PRO A 415 -2.44 29.25 7.96
CA PRO A 415 -1.54 28.40 7.23
C PRO A 415 -0.09 28.48 7.72
N VAL A 416 0.70 27.46 7.40
CA VAL A 416 2.16 27.42 7.62
C VAL A 416 2.86 26.98 6.33
N SER A 417 4.14 27.34 6.21
CA SER A 417 4.91 27.14 4.98
C SER A 417 5.55 25.74 4.84
N THR A 418 5.55 24.91 5.91
CA THR A 418 6.14 23.56 5.90
C THR A 418 5.30 22.60 6.71
N PRO A 419 5.17 21.32 6.28
CA PRO A 419 4.35 20.33 7.00
C PRO A 419 4.96 19.88 8.34
N CYS A 420 6.28 19.96 8.49
CA CYS A 420 6.98 19.69 9.76
C CYS A 420 7.94 20.83 10.11
N ASP A 421 8.29 20.93 11.38
CA ASP A 421 9.34 21.83 11.85
C ASP A 421 10.69 21.10 11.74
N PRO A 422 11.66 21.65 11.00
CA PRO A 422 13.00 21.03 10.87
C PRO A 422 13.72 20.79 12.20
N LYS A 423 13.34 21.53 13.24
CA LYS A 423 13.96 21.48 14.58
C LYS A 423 13.21 20.59 15.57
N LEU A 424 11.99 20.15 15.21
CA LEU A 424 11.18 19.33 16.10
C LEU A 424 11.50 17.85 15.89
N HIS A 425 11.99 17.20 16.93
CA HIS A 425 12.18 15.76 16.98
C HIS A 425 11.09 15.15 17.87
N LEU A 426 10.17 14.42 17.26
CA LEU A 426 9.15 13.68 18.01
C LEU A 426 9.76 12.41 18.57
N VAL A 427 9.43 12.12 19.83
CA VAL A 427 9.81 10.90 20.55
C VAL A 427 8.59 10.27 21.20
N ALA A 428 8.65 9.00 21.55
CA ALA A 428 7.55 8.29 22.20
C ALA A 428 7.06 9.06 23.44
N ALA A 429 5.73 9.25 23.52
CA ALA A 429 5.12 9.96 24.65
C ALA A 429 5.29 9.14 25.95
N THR A 430 5.64 9.82 27.03
CA THR A 430 5.52 9.24 28.36
C THR A 430 4.05 8.95 28.70
N ALA A 431 3.79 8.07 29.66
CA ALA A 431 2.43 7.78 30.10
C ALA A 431 1.65 9.04 30.52
N ALA A 432 2.34 10.02 31.14
CA ALA A 432 1.72 11.29 31.53
C ALA A 432 1.36 12.17 30.32
N GLU A 433 2.24 12.26 29.33
CA GLU A 433 1.98 13.02 28.09
C GLU A 433 0.89 12.39 27.24
N ALA A 434 0.83 11.06 27.17
CA ALA A 434 -0.23 10.35 26.51
C ALA A 434 -1.58 10.54 27.23
N ALA A 435 -1.60 10.49 28.57
CA ALA A 435 -2.78 10.75 29.38
C ALA A 435 -3.26 12.22 29.32
N ALA A 436 -2.39 13.15 28.97
CA ALA A 436 -2.72 14.57 28.80
C ALA A 436 -3.44 14.86 27.45
N LEU A 437 -3.39 13.94 26.49
CA LEU A 437 -4.16 14.05 25.26
C LEU A 437 -5.61 13.65 25.53
N ASP A 438 -6.55 14.46 25.05
CA ASP A 438 -7.96 14.15 25.14
C ASP A 438 -8.24 12.77 24.49
N PRO A 439 -8.84 11.80 25.21
CA PRO A 439 -9.15 10.47 24.66
C PRO A 439 -10.07 10.49 23.42
N SER A 440 -10.86 11.55 23.24
CA SER A 440 -11.72 11.73 22.07
C SER A 440 -10.96 12.22 20.83
N THR A 441 -9.64 12.53 20.94
CA THR A 441 -8.85 13.01 19.81
C THR A 441 -8.76 11.96 18.72
N PRO A 442 -9.21 12.23 17.47
CA PRO A 442 -9.27 11.26 16.40
C PRO A 442 -7.90 11.08 15.72
N TYR A 443 -6.87 10.75 16.51
CA TYR A 443 -5.47 10.72 16.02
C TYR A 443 -5.30 9.75 14.87
N ARG A 444 -5.74 8.48 15.03
CA ARG A 444 -5.58 7.45 13.99
C ARG A 444 -6.33 7.79 12.72
N ALA A 445 -7.52 8.35 12.84
CA ALA A 445 -8.32 8.82 11.74
C ALA A 445 -7.60 9.93 10.93
N ALA A 446 -7.08 10.91 11.63
CA ALA A 446 -6.30 11.98 11.03
C ALA A 446 -5.04 11.46 10.32
N ILE A 447 -4.34 10.46 10.90
CA ILE A 447 -3.21 9.79 10.23
C ILE A 447 -3.67 9.08 8.97
N GLY A 448 -4.79 8.35 8.99
CA GLY A 448 -5.35 7.69 7.80
C GLY A 448 -5.65 8.68 6.68
N ALA A 449 -6.30 9.81 6.99
CA ALA A 449 -6.57 10.89 6.05
C ALA A 449 -5.28 11.47 5.43
N LEU A 450 -4.27 11.74 6.25
CA LEU A 450 -2.98 12.25 5.79
C LEU A 450 -2.19 11.23 4.97
N LEU A 451 -2.21 9.94 5.35
CA LEU A 451 -1.61 8.85 4.56
C LEU A 451 -2.21 8.79 3.17
N TRP A 452 -3.54 8.84 3.07
CA TRP A 452 -4.24 8.86 1.79
C TRP A 452 -3.75 9.99 0.87
N LEU A 453 -3.69 11.22 1.38
CA LEU A 453 -3.18 12.36 0.61
C LEU A 453 -1.70 12.17 0.23
N SER A 454 -0.86 11.73 1.18
CA SER A 454 0.59 11.59 0.99
C SER A 454 0.98 10.50 -0.01
N LEU A 455 0.19 9.43 -0.12
CA LEU A 455 0.44 8.31 -1.04
C LEU A 455 -0.16 8.55 -2.43
N SER A 456 -1.14 9.44 -2.54
CA SER A 456 -1.88 9.67 -3.79
C SER A 456 -1.34 10.83 -4.62
N THR A 457 -1.33 12.06 -4.08
CA THR A 457 -1.00 13.28 -4.85
C THR A 457 -0.06 14.24 -4.14
N ARG A 458 0.26 14.01 -2.85
CA ARG A 458 1.00 14.96 -2.01
C ARG A 458 2.32 14.36 -1.47
N PRO A 459 3.31 14.12 -2.36
CA PRO A 459 4.64 13.68 -1.94
C PRO A 459 5.31 14.61 -0.93
N ASP A 460 5.00 15.90 -0.97
CA ASP A 460 5.53 16.95 -0.11
C ASP A 460 5.21 16.77 1.40
N ILE A 461 4.17 16.04 1.76
CA ILE A 461 3.86 15.73 3.15
C ILE A 461 4.31 14.33 3.59
N ALA A 462 4.86 13.50 2.69
CA ALA A 462 5.12 12.08 2.95
C ALA A 462 6.05 11.85 4.15
N PHE A 463 7.13 12.62 4.27
CA PHE A 463 8.02 12.54 5.43
C PHE A 463 7.31 12.90 6.74
N ALA A 464 6.62 14.03 6.77
CA ALA A 464 5.92 14.50 7.96
C ALA A 464 4.88 13.47 8.44
N VAL A 465 4.12 12.89 7.51
CA VAL A 465 3.12 11.84 7.79
C VAL A 465 3.79 10.56 8.29
N SER A 466 4.90 10.15 7.69
CA SER A 466 5.70 9.01 8.15
C SER A 466 6.16 9.18 9.61
N VAL A 467 6.59 10.39 10.00
CA VAL A 467 7.03 10.68 11.37
C VAL A 467 5.88 10.61 12.36
N VAL A 468 4.76 11.30 12.12
CA VAL A 468 3.61 11.29 13.06
C VAL A 468 2.93 9.92 13.11
N GLY A 469 2.97 9.17 12.01
CA GLY A 469 2.42 7.80 11.93
C GLY A 469 3.05 6.82 12.90
N ARG A 470 4.34 6.98 13.24
CA ARG A 470 5.09 6.13 14.18
C ARG A 470 4.48 6.12 15.60
N HIS A 471 3.77 7.17 15.96
CA HIS A 471 3.22 7.38 17.32
C HIS A 471 1.73 7.04 17.44
N SER A 472 1.13 6.37 16.43
CA SER A 472 -0.31 6.07 16.40
C SER A 472 -0.81 5.14 17.51
N ALA A 473 0.08 4.33 18.12
CA ALA A 473 -0.28 3.42 19.20
C ALA A 473 -0.50 4.16 20.53
N SER A 474 0.32 5.20 20.81
CA SER A 474 0.28 5.97 22.07
C SER A 474 0.65 7.43 21.81
N PRO A 475 -0.23 8.22 21.17
CA PRO A 475 0.08 9.62 20.87
C PRO A 475 0.00 10.49 22.11
N GLY A 476 0.81 11.55 22.16
CA GLY A 476 0.72 12.64 23.12
C GLY A 476 0.35 13.97 22.47
N VAL A 477 0.22 15.03 23.28
CA VAL A 477 -0.16 16.39 22.83
C VAL A 477 0.80 16.95 21.77
N ALA A 478 2.11 16.66 21.89
CA ALA A 478 3.12 17.08 20.90
C ALA A 478 2.87 16.45 19.52
N HIS A 479 2.52 15.14 19.50
CA HIS A 479 2.19 14.42 18.27
C HIS A 479 0.95 14.98 17.59
N TRP A 480 -0.10 15.26 18.36
CA TRP A 480 -1.32 15.89 17.83
C TRP A 480 -1.07 17.30 17.29
N THR A 481 -0.17 18.05 17.93
CA THR A 481 0.25 19.38 17.47
C THR A 481 0.97 19.29 16.11
N ALA A 482 1.81 18.26 15.93
CA ALA A 482 2.49 17.99 14.67
C ALA A 482 1.49 17.57 13.56
N VAL A 483 0.50 16.73 13.88
CA VAL A 483 -0.59 16.39 12.94
C VAL A 483 -1.36 17.64 12.49
N LYS A 484 -1.77 18.51 13.44
CA LYS A 484 -2.43 19.78 13.13
C LYS A 484 -1.55 20.69 12.27
N ARG A 485 -0.23 20.67 12.42
CA ARG A 485 0.70 21.43 11.58
C ARG A 485 0.63 20.97 10.13
N ILE A 486 0.54 19.67 9.86
CA ILE A 486 0.40 19.14 8.49
C ILE A 486 -0.90 19.64 7.85
N PHE A 487 -2.03 19.61 8.56
CA PHE A 487 -3.28 20.16 8.05
C PHE A 487 -3.22 21.68 7.82
N ARG A 488 -2.50 22.43 8.66
CA ARG A 488 -2.25 23.86 8.44
C ARG A 488 -1.42 24.13 7.19
N TYR A 489 -0.46 23.26 6.88
CA TYR A 489 0.28 23.33 5.61
C TYR A 489 -0.62 23.03 4.41
N LEU A 490 -1.47 22.02 4.51
CA LEU A 490 -2.46 21.69 3.48
C LEU A 490 -3.45 22.83 3.25
N ALA A 491 -3.89 23.53 4.31
CA ALA A 491 -4.72 24.73 4.20
C ALA A 491 -4.03 25.87 3.44
N GLY A 492 -2.69 25.95 3.48
CA GLY A 492 -1.89 26.91 2.71
C GLY A 492 -1.60 26.49 1.27
N THR A 493 -1.87 25.21 0.93
CA THR A 493 -1.60 24.62 -0.38
C THR A 493 -2.79 23.79 -0.88
N PRO A 494 -4.03 24.34 -0.86
CA PRO A 494 -5.24 23.55 -1.11
C PRO A 494 -5.35 23.07 -2.56
N HIS A 495 -4.71 23.76 -3.50
CA HIS A 495 -4.76 23.48 -4.94
C HIS A 495 -3.50 22.82 -5.47
N TYR A 496 -2.60 22.35 -4.58
CA TYR A 496 -1.42 21.63 -5.01
C TYR A 496 -1.80 20.25 -5.55
N GLY A 497 -1.26 19.93 -6.73
CA GLY A 497 -1.40 18.65 -7.42
C GLY A 497 -0.18 18.37 -8.27
N LEU A 498 -0.08 17.15 -8.76
CA LEU A 498 0.94 16.71 -9.71
C LEU A 498 0.54 17.15 -11.12
N LEU A 499 1.47 17.76 -11.87
CA LEU A 499 1.25 18.19 -13.24
C LEU A 499 2.18 17.43 -14.19
N TYR A 500 1.60 16.53 -14.98
CA TYR A 500 2.29 15.83 -16.07
C TYR A 500 2.17 16.64 -17.34
N THR A 501 3.31 16.82 -18.06
CA THR A 501 3.38 17.63 -19.25
C THR A 501 3.94 16.84 -20.42
N LYS A 502 3.51 17.19 -21.63
CA LYS A 502 4.14 16.70 -22.83
C LYS A 502 5.57 17.24 -22.88
N SER A 503 6.55 16.37 -22.91
CA SER A 503 7.96 16.74 -23.01
C SER A 503 8.48 16.38 -24.41
N GLU A 504 9.47 17.13 -24.91
CA GLU A 504 10.18 16.81 -26.17
C GLU A 504 11.11 15.60 -26.06
N GLY A 505 11.17 14.93 -24.87
CA GLY A 505 12.00 13.77 -24.60
C GLY A 505 11.44 12.45 -25.10
N LEU A 506 12.17 11.38 -24.86
CA LEU A 506 11.72 10.02 -25.17
C LEU A 506 10.52 9.66 -24.30
N ILE A 507 9.47 9.12 -24.93
CA ILE A 507 8.23 8.72 -24.26
C ILE A 507 8.50 7.55 -23.32
N GLY A 508 7.89 7.59 -22.14
CA GLY A 508 7.99 6.55 -21.14
C GLY A 508 9.33 6.52 -20.38
N VAL A 509 10.25 7.44 -20.65
CA VAL A 509 11.52 7.53 -19.91
C VAL A 509 11.33 8.26 -18.59
N PHE A 510 11.92 7.70 -17.54
CA PHE A 510 11.86 8.23 -16.17
C PHE A 510 13.23 8.21 -15.50
N ASP A 511 13.41 9.06 -14.51
CA ASP A 511 14.59 9.15 -13.65
C ASP A 511 14.22 9.08 -12.18
N ALA A 512 15.21 8.87 -11.32
CA ALA A 512 14.96 8.72 -9.89
C ALA A 512 16.02 9.43 -9.02
N PHE A 513 15.61 9.78 -7.80
CA PHE A 513 16.45 10.32 -6.74
C PHE A 513 16.31 9.43 -5.51
N SER A 514 17.41 9.17 -4.82
CA SER A 514 17.42 8.37 -3.59
C SER A 514 18.26 9.05 -2.53
N ASP A 515 17.70 9.15 -1.32
CA ASP A 515 18.34 9.68 -0.13
C ASP A 515 18.01 8.81 1.10
N ALA A 516 18.82 8.90 2.15
CA ALA A 516 18.47 8.40 3.46
C ALA A 516 19.04 9.31 4.55
N ASP A 517 18.25 9.59 5.57
CA ASP A 517 18.80 10.17 6.78
C ASP A 517 19.68 9.16 7.53
N HIS A 518 20.45 9.61 8.50
CA HIS A 518 21.20 8.71 9.38
C HIS A 518 20.76 8.81 10.82
N ALA A 519 20.13 7.73 11.31
CA ALA A 519 19.69 7.60 12.70
C ALA A 519 18.76 8.75 13.18
N GLY A 520 17.92 9.28 12.25
CA GLY A 520 17.03 10.42 12.51
C GLY A 520 15.87 10.09 13.43
N ASP A 521 15.48 8.83 13.56
CA ASP A 521 14.50 8.41 14.55
C ASP A 521 15.15 8.35 15.95
N HIS A 522 14.71 9.24 16.82
CA HIS A 522 15.35 9.41 18.14
C HIS A 522 15.05 8.27 19.12
N ASP A 523 13.91 7.57 18.94
CA ASP A 523 13.53 6.45 19.79
C ASP A 523 14.28 5.16 19.43
N SER A 524 14.29 4.81 18.14
CA SER A 524 14.86 3.54 17.67
C SER A 524 16.27 3.67 17.06
N ARG A 525 16.74 4.89 16.82
CA ARG A 525 17.98 5.21 16.07
C ARG A 525 18.03 4.62 14.67
N LYS A 526 16.87 4.34 14.08
CA LYS A 526 16.75 3.90 12.68
C LYS A 526 16.79 5.10 11.75
N SER A 527 17.20 4.83 10.53
CA SER A 527 17.25 5.78 9.42
C SER A 527 15.93 5.78 8.64
N THR A 528 15.61 6.88 7.97
CA THR A 528 14.49 6.97 7.03
C THR A 528 15.03 6.88 5.60
N SER A 529 14.55 5.94 4.80
CA SER A 529 14.81 5.89 3.36
C SER A 529 13.78 6.70 2.60
N GLY A 530 14.24 7.42 1.59
CA GLY A 530 13.41 8.19 0.69
C GLY A 530 13.82 8.04 -0.77
N PHE A 531 12.84 7.98 -1.67
CA PHE A 531 13.10 8.11 -3.09
C PHE A 531 11.95 8.86 -3.79
N VAL A 532 12.24 9.38 -4.96
CA VAL A 532 11.28 9.96 -5.91
C VAL A 532 11.63 9.47 -7.31
N VAL A 533 10.66 8.90 -8.01
CA VAL A 533 10.76 8.55 -9.44
C VAL A 533 9.88 9.53 -10.22
N ARG A 534 10.45 10.17 -11.26
CA ARG A 534 9.77 11.22 -12.03
C ARG A 534 9.66 10.83 -13.49
N MET A 535 8.54 11.22 -14.09
CA MET A 535 8.27 11.08 -15.53
C MET A 535 7.35 12.22 -15.97
N ALA A 536 7.50 12.71 -17.17
CA ALA A 536 6.64 13.77 -17.72
C ALA A 536 6.56 15.03 -16.84
N GLY A 537 7.64 15.39 -16.13
CA GLY A 537 7.73 16.55 -15.27
C GLY A 537 7.28 16.37 -13.83
N ALA A 538 6.65 15.23 -13.47
CA ALA A 538 6.15 15.02 -12.12
C ALA A 538 6.48 13.63 -11.56
N ALA A 539 6.32 13.46 -10.23
CA ALA A 539 6.53 12.20 -9.54
C ALA A 539 5.45 11.18 -9.91
N ILE A 540 5.88 9.98 -10.31
CA ILE A 540 5.00 8.82 -10.54
C ILE A 540 5.05 7.83 -9.38
N SER A 541 6.19 7.76 -8.66
CA SER A 541 6.35 6.96 -7.46
C SER A 541 7.28 7.65 -6.47
N TRP A 542 7.06 7.45 -5.16
CA TRP A 542 7.88 7.97 -4.08
C TRP A 542 7.73 7.15 -2.80
N LEU A 543 8.68 7.30 -1.90
CA LEU A 543 8.71 6.63 -0.61
C LEU A 543 9.32 7.53 0.46
N ALA A 544 8.73 7.53 1.67
CA ALA A 544 9.31 8.04 2.90
C ALA A 544 9.07 7.01 4.02
N ARG A 545 10.06 6.16 4.33
CA ARG A 545 9.87 5.03 5.23
C ARG A 545 11.04 4.79 6.17
N LEU A 546 10.73 4.53 7.45
CA LEU A 546 11.71 4.10 8.44
C LEU A 546 12.31 2.73 8.05
N GLN A 547 13.63 2.60 8.11
CA GLN A 547 14.34 1.35 7.84
C GLN A 547 14.04 0.30 8.92
N LYS A 548 14.00 -0.98 8.52
CA LYS A 548 13.71 -2.09 9.46
C LYS A 548 14.85 -2.33 10.46
N SER A 549 16.09 -2.03 10.08
CA SER A 549 17.30 -2.18 10.90
C SER A 549 17.96 -0.84 11.19
N VAL A 550 18.80 -0.79 12.24
CA VAL A 550 19.66 0.35 12.51
C VAL A 550 20.88 0.28 11.62
N SER A 551 21.15 1.35 10.88
CA SER A 551 22.35 1.50 10.04
C SER A 551 23.50 2.02 10.87
N ILE A 552 24.67 1.37 10.78
CA ILE A 552 25.87 1.72 11.55
C ILE A 552 26.71 2.83 10.91
N SER A 553 26.35 3.25 9.70
CA SER A 553 27.00 4.35 8.97
C SER A 553 26.02 5.04 8.03
N THR A 554 26.31 6.31 7.69
CA THR A 554 25.57 7.06 6.65
C THR A 554 25.58 6.32 5.32
N THR A 555 26.73 5.78 4.92
CA THR A 555 26.87 5.00 3.67
C THR A 555 25.96 3.79 3.64
N GLU A 556 25.75 3.12 4.76
CA GLU A 556 24.84 1.98 4.87
C GLU A 556 23.38 2.42 4.74
N ALA A 557 22.99 3.47 5.48
CA ALA A 557 21.64 4.01 5.40
C ALA A 557 21.28 4.40 3.96
N GLU A 558 22.18 5.14 3.31
CA GLU A 558 22.07 5.55 1.90
C GLU A 558 21.99 4.37 0.94
N TYR A 559 22.79 3.32 1.20
CA TYR A 559 22.77 2.13 0.36
C TYR A 559 21.43 1.39 0.47
N MET A 560 20.83 1.33 1.64
CA MET A 560 19.48 0.76 1.85
C MET A 560 18.41 1.59 1.13
N GLY A 561 18.50 2.93 1.17
CA GLY A 561 17.65 3.83 0.39
C GLY A 561 17.77 3.60 -1.11
N LEU A 562 19.02 3.52 -1.59
CA LEU A 562 19.35 3.24 -2.99
C LEU A 562 18.79 1.89 -3.45
N SER A 563 18.86 0.85 -2.61
CA SER A 563 18.29 -0.47 -2.91
C SER A 563 16.78 -0.41 -3.04
N ALA A 564 16.08 0.31 -2.16
CA ALA A 564 14.64 0.48 -2.25
C ALA A 564 14.23 1.22 -3.55
N CYS A 565 14.97 2.28 -3.91
CA CYS A 565 14.78 2.99 -5.16
C CYS A 565 15.02 2.10 -6.38
N ALA A 566 16.10 1.29 -6.36
CA ALA A 566 16.42 0.38 -7.47
C ALA A 566 15.34 -0.69 -7.68
N MET A 567 14.74 -1.22 -6.60
CA MET A 567 13.62 -2.17 -6.69
C MET A 567 12.41 -1.53 -7.39
N GLU A 568 12.04 -0.32 -6.99
CA GLU A 568 10.93 0.41 -7.63
C GLU A 568 11.20 0.71 -9.09
N VAL A 569 12.43 1.16 -9.42
CA VAL A 569 12.85 1.42 -10.81
C VAL A 569 12.76 0.16 -11.66
N VAL A 570 13.23 -0.99 -11.15
CA VAL A 570 13.18 -2.27 -11.89
C VAL A 570 11.73 -2.70 -12.11
N TRP A 571 10.86 -2.58 -11.11
CA TRP A 571 9.44 -2.87 -11.26
C TRP A 571 8.77 -1.96 -12.32
N LEU A 572 9.02 -0.65 -12.28
CA LEU A 572 8.52 0.27 -13.30
C LEU A 572 9.04 -0.08 -14.70
N ARG A 573 10.32 -0.44 -14.84
CA ARG A 573 10.90 -0.88 -16.12
C ARG A 573 10.16 -2.11 -16.67
N ALA A 574 9.83 -3.08 -15.81
CA ALA A 574 9.06 -4.26 -16.19
C ALA A 574 7.67 -3.87 -16.68
N LEU A 575 6.93 -3.06 -15.90
CA LEU A 575 5.61 -2.55 -16.26
C LEU A 575 5.64 -1.82 -17.61
N PHE A 576 6.56 -0.87 -17.78
CA PHE A 576 6.69 -0.12 -19.05
C PHE A 576 7.07 -1.00 -20.22
N SER A 577 7.92 -2.01 -20.01
CA SER A 577 8.29 -2.99 -21.04
C SER A 577 7.06 -3.81 -21.50
N GLU A 578 6.23 -4.27 -20.56
CA GLU A 578 5.00 -4.99 -20.87
C GLU A 578 4.00 -4.12 -21.66
N LEU A 579 3.91 -2.83 -21.32
CA LEU A 579 3.06 -1.87 -22.02
C LEU A 579 3.60 -1.45 -23.40
N GLY A 580 4.80 -1.87 -23.77
CA GLY A 580 5.44 -1.54 -25.06
C GLY A 580 6.36 -0.32 -25.02
N PHE A 581 6.64 0.26 -23.83
CA PHE A 581 7.52 1.41 -23.61
C PHE A 581 8.85 1.00 -22.98
N CYS A 582 9.59 0.13 -23.65
CA CYS A 582 10.90 -0.33 -23.19
C CYS A 582 11.84 0.84 -22.93
N GLN A 583 12.54 0.83 -21.79
CA GLN A 583 13.56 1.81 -21.49
C GLN A 583 14.75 1.65 -22.41
N PRO A 584 15.14 2.68 -23.23
CA PRO A 584 16.17 2.54 -24.25
C PRO A 584 17.57 2.43 -23.66
N ALA A 585 17.75 2.84 -22.40
CA ALA A 585 19.01 2.83 -21.67
C ALA A 585 18.78 2.46 -20.19
N ALA A 586 19.86 2.32 -19.43
CA ALA A 586 19.80 2.18 -17.98
C ALA A 586 19.10 3.39 -17.36
N THR A 587 18.17 3.15 -16.44
CA THR A 587 17.46 4.23 -15.74
C THR A 587 18.41 4.92 -14.76
N LEU A 588 18.43 6.25 -14.80
CA LEU A 588 19.29 7.07 -13.97
C LEU A 588 18.73 7.21 -12.55
N ILE A 589 19.51 6.76 -11.57
CA ILE A 589 19.24 7.01 -10.13
C ILE A 589 20.31 7.96 -9.61
N ARG A 590 19.91 9.08 -9.04
CA ARG A 590 20.76 10.09 -8.43
C ARG A 590 20.83 9.91 -6.93
N GLY A 591 22.06 9.98 -6.38
CA GLY A 591 22.33 9.94 -4.94
C GLY A 591 23.39 10.96 -4.58
N ASP A 592 23.45 11.44 -3.35
CA ASP A 592 24.45 12.40 -2.87
C ASP A 592 25.59 11.76 -2.04
N ASN A 593 25.53 10.44 -1.80
CA ASN A 593 26.54 9.71 -1.07
C ASN A 593 27.49 8.94 -2.00
N MET A 594 28.69 9.48 -2.20
CA MET A 594 29.74 8.84 -3.02
C MET A 594 30.12 7.44 -2.54
N GLY A 595 30.05 7.19 -1.21
CA GLY A 595 30.37 5.90 -0.61
C GLY A 595 29.39 4.81 -1.04
N SER A 596 28.09 5.07 -0.97
CA SER A 596 27.03 4.13 -1.37
C SER A 596 27.10 3.84 -2.88
N ILE A 597 27.31 4.87 -3.71
CA ILE A 597 27.46 4.74 -5.16
C ILE A 597 28.72 3.91 -5.51
N SER A 598 29.83 4.16 -4.84
CA SER A 598 31.08 3.40 -5.05
C SER A 598 30.91 1.93 -4.66
N LEU A 599 30.23 1.64 -3.55
CA LEU A 599 29.91 0.28 -3.12
C LEU A 599 29.05 -0.47 -4.14
N ALA A 600 28.12 0.21 -4.79
CA ALA A 600 27.30 -0.40 -5.84
C ALA A 600 28.06 -0.69 -7.13
N LYS A 601 29.03 0.16 -7.49
CA LYS A 601 29.80 0.04 -8.74
C LYS A 601 31.01 -0.92 -8.68
N HIS A 602 31.63 -1.07 -7.51
CA HIS A 602 32.88 -1.81 -7.36
C HIS A 602 32.75 -3.03 -6.46
N PRO A 603 33.19 -4.24 -6.91
CA PRO A 603 33.05 -5.49 -6.20
C PRO A 603 33.99 -5.70 -5.01
N THR A 604 34.68 -4.66 -4.53
CA THR A 604 35.59 -4.78 -3.39
C THR A 604 34.82 -5.21 -2.16
N ALA A 605 34.98 -6.49 -1.80
CA ALA A 605 34.33 -7.09 -0.64
C ALA A 605 34.84 -6.42 0.65
N HIS A 606 34.00 -5.65 1.30
CA HIS A 606 34.30 -5.14 2.61
C HIS A 606 33.70 -6.06 3.68
N GLN A 607 34.53 -6.54 4.60
CA GLN A 607 34.10 -7.33 5.77
C GLN A 607 33.02 -6.62 6.61
N ARG A 608 32.84 -5.30 6.39
CA ARG A 608 31.88 -4.44 7.11
C ARG A 608 30.43 -4.49 6.60
N THR A 609 30.15 -5.16 5.45
CA THR A 609 28.84 -5.10 4.80
C THR A 609 28.10 -6.45 4.73
N LYS A 610 28.59 -7.49 5.46
CA LYS A 610 27.97 -8.83 5.43
C LYS A 610 26.51 -8.87 5.85
N HIS A 611 26.06 -7.98 6.74
CA HIS A 611 24.71 -7.96 7.28
C HIS A 611 23.67 -7.32 6.34
N ILE A 612 24.09 -6.59 5.31
CA ILE A 612 23.24 -6.02 4.26
C ILE A 612 23.40 -6.75 2.91
N ALA A 613 23.87 -8.00 2.95
CA ALA A 613 24.30 -8.75 1.77
C ALA A 613 23.23 -8.80 0.65
N ILE A 614 21.96 -9.06 0.98
CA ILE A 614 20.88 -9.20 -0.03
C ILE A 614 20.64 -7.89 -0.79
N HIS A 615 20.44 -6.76 -0.09
CA HIS A 615 20.28 -5.45 -0.69
C HIS A 615 21.50 -5.04 -1.51
N TYR A 616 22.69 -5.41 -1.02
CA TYR A 616 23.95 -5.14 -1.65
C TYR A 616 24.10 -5.89 -2.98
N HIS A 617 23.79 -7.17 -3.02
CA HIS A 617 23.86 -7.98 -4.22
C HIS A 617 22.85 -7.53 -5.27
N PHE A 618 21.60 -7.27 -4.89
CA PHE A 618 20.55 -6.82 -5.79
C PHE A 618 20.94 -5.52 -6.52
N THR A 619 21.28 -4.46 -5.78
CA THR A 619 21.59 -3.16 -6.39
C THR A 619 22.81 -3.25 -7.32
N ARG A 620 23.84 -4.00 -6.91
CA ARG A 620 25.02 -4.22 -7.73
C ARG A 620 24.70 -5.01 -9.01
N ASP A 621 23.88 -6.06 -8.91
CA ASP A 621 23.40 -6.82 -10.05
C ASP A 621 22.74 -5.88 -11.06
N LYS A 622 21.79 -5.04 -10.63
CA LYS A 622 21.06 -4.12 -11.51
C LYS A 622 21.93 -3.03 -12.13
N VAL A 623 23.02 -2.63 -11.46
CA VAL A 623 24.06 -1.76 -12.04
C VAL A 623 24.90 -2.52 -13.08
N THR A 624 25.26 -3.77 -12.80
CA THR A 624 26.06 -4.62 -13.67
C THR A 624 25.30 -5.01 -14.94
N THR A 625 24.01 -5.38 -14.80
CA THR A 625 23.11 -5.70 -15.93
C THR A 625 22.70 -4.46 -16.73
N LYS A 626 23.09 -3.26 -16.28
CA LYS A 626 22.75 -1.97 -16.91
C LYS A 626 21.24 -1.69 -16.95
N GLU A 627 20.50 -2.20 -15.99
CA GLU A 627 19.11 -1.80 -15.79
C GLU A 627 19.04 -0.43 -15.12
N VAL A 628 19.99 -0.15 -14.20
CA VAL A 628 20.13 1.16 -13.56
C VAL A 628 21.55 1.71 -13.74
N VAL A 629 21.69 3.02 -13.75
CA VAL A 629 22.95 3.74 -13.70
C VAL A 629 22.92 4.75 -12.55
N LEU A 630 24.01 4.80 -11.77
CA LEU A 630 24.08 5.65 -10.59
C LEU A 630 24.90 6.90 -10.89
N GLN A 631 24.38 8.06 -10.50
CA GLN A 631 25.05 9.34 -10.62
C GLN A 631 25.09 10.04 -9.27
N TRP A 632 26.24 10.59 -8.93
CA TRP A 632 26.36 11.49 -7.80
C TRP A 632 25.84 12.88 -8.15
N ILE A 633 25.12 13.51 -7.21
CA ILE A 633 24.73 14.91 -7.28
C ILE A 633 25.02 15.60 -5.94
N PRO A 634 25.20 16.95 -5.93
CA PRO A 634 25.29 17.69 -4.67
C PRO A 634 24.01 17.56 -3.83
N THR A 635 24.14 17.57 -2.50
CA THR A 635 22.99 17.55 -1.56
C THR A 635 22.03 18.74 -1.78
N ALA A 636 22.53 19.86 -2.30
CA ALA A 636 21.70 21.01 -2.63
C ALA A 636 20.65 20.71 -3.72
N ASP A 637 20.91 19.72 -4.56
CA ASP A 637 20.09 19.31 -5.72
C ASP A 637 19.34 17.98 -5.44
N MET A 638 19.42 17.46 -4.19
CA MET A 638 18.82 16.18 -3.82
C MET A 638 17.31 16.32 -3.55
N VAL A 639 16.51 16.08 -4.58
CA VAL A 639 15.04 16.16 -4.50
C VAL A 639 14.48 15.20 -3.42
N ALA A 640 15.08 14.01 -3.24
CA ALA A 640 14.62 13.03 -2.27
C ALA A 640 14.81 13.46 -0.79
N ASP A 641 15.50 14.58 -0.50
CA ASP A 641 15.56 15.18 0.85
C ASP A 641 14.16 15.49 1.41
N VAL A 642 13.19 15.81 0.56
CA VAL A 642 11.79 16.05 1.00
C VAL A 642 11.13 14.80 1.56
N MET A 643 11.65 13.61 1.26
CA MET A 643 11.18 12.30 1.74
C MET A 643 11.86 11.83 3.03
N THR A 644 12.97 12.47 3.45
CA THR A 644 13.82 11.96 4.53
C THR A 644 14.04 12.94 5.65
N LYS A 645 13.80 14.25 5.42
CA LYS A 645 14.17 15.32 6.34
C LYS A 645 13.09 16.40 6.48
N GLY A 646 13.00 17.02 7.65
CA GLY A 646 12.32 18.29 7.81
C GLY A 646 13.15 19.40 7.16
N LEU A 647 12.59 20.12 6.20
CA LEU A 647 13.27 21.16 5.43
C LEU A 647 12.80 22.56 5.80
N ASP A 648 13.67 23.55 5.60
CA ASP A 648 13.25 24.95 5.62
C ASP A 648 12.28 25.26 4.47
N ALA A 649 11.53 26.36 4.60
CA ALA A 649 10.45 26.69 3.66
C ALA A 649 10.94 26.84 2.21
N GLY A 650 12.15 27.37 1.99
CA GLY A 650 12.71 27.58 0.65
C GLY A 650 13.02 26.26 -0.03
N LYS A 651 13.79 25.40 0.64
CA LYS A 651 14.12 24.06 0.13
C LYS A 651 12.89 23.18 -0.05
N HIS A 652 12.00 23.17 0.97
CA HIS A 652 10.77 22.39 0.89
C HIS A 652 9.95 22.76 -0.33
N LYS A 653 9.73 24.08 -0.57
CA LYS A 653 8.99 24.56 -1.75
C LYS A 653 9.69 24.19 -3.07
N GLY A 654 11.04 24.33 -3.13
CA GLY A 654 11.82 23.99 -4.32
C GLY A 654 11.71 22.51 -4.66
N PHE A 655 11.99 21.64 -3.70
CA PHE A 655 11.94 20.17 -3.94
C PHE A 655 10.51 19.66 -4.15
N SER A 656 9.49 20.30 -3.54
CA SER A 656 8.09 20.00 -3.87
C SER A 656 7.77 20.32 -5.33
N ALA A 657 8.25 21.46 -5.84
CA ALA A 657 8.13 21.81 -7.26
C ALA A 657 8.90 20.84 -8.15
N ASP A 658 10.12 20.43 -7.75
CA ASP A 658 10.90 19.41 -8.47
C ASP A 658 10.22 18.03 -8.49
N CYS A 659 9.33 17.75 -7.54
CA CYS A 659 8.42 16.60 -7.59
C CYS A 659 7.24 16.80 -8.56
N GLY A 660 7.15 17.95 -9.24
CA GLY A 660 6.05 18.28 -10.15
C GLY A 660 4.78 18.77 -9.45
N LEU A 661 4.88 19.16 -8.17
CA LEU A 661 3.77 19.79 -7.44
C LEU A 661 3.64 21.26 -7.82
N THR A 662 2.45 21.63 -8.25
CA THR A 662 2.12 23.02 -8.61
C THR A 662 0.71 23.37 -8.16
N ASP A 663 0.38 24.66 -8.17
CA ASP A 663 -0.99 25.16 -8.02
C ASP A 663 -1.73 24.95 -9.36
N VAL A 664 -2.43 23.83 -9.45
CA VAL A 664 -3.06 23.38 -10.71
C VAL A 664 -4.19 24.27 -11.21
N LEU A 665 -4.69 25.23 -10.41
CA LEU A 665 -5.65 26.21 -10.88
C LEU A 665 -4.98 27.35 -11.65
N ARG A 666 -3.79 27.77 -11.25
CA ARG A 666 -3.05 28.85 -11.91
C ARG A 666 -2.51 28.44 -13.27
N GLU A 667 -2.19 27.17 -13.46
CA GLU A 667 -1.63 26.65 -14.70
C GLU A 667 -2.70 26.19 -15.72
N GLY A 668 -3.95 26.05 -15.29
CA GLY A 668 -5.08 25.75 -16.17
C GLY A 668 -5.68 26.99 -16.87
N GLU A 669 -5.25 28.20 -16.49
CA GLU A 669 -5.72 29.48 -17.05
C GLU A 669 -4.74 30.10 -18.08
N CYS A 670 -3.61 29.46 -18.40
CA CYS A 670 -2.62 29.93 -19.38
C CYS A 670 -2.77 29.30 -20.76
#